data_1a3ec1b8d68e293c3e55e686843a7142
#
_entry.id   1a3ec1b8d68e293c3e55e686843a7142
#
_cell.length_a   1.000
_cell.length_b   1.000
_cell.length_c   1.000
_cell.angle_alpha   90.00
_cell.angle_beta   90.00
_cell.angle_gamma   90.00
#
_symmetry.space_group_name_H-M   'P 1'
#
loop_
_entity.id
_entity.type
_entity.pdbx_description
1 polymer ?
#
loop_
_entity_poly.entity_id
_entity_poly.type
_entity_poly.pdbx_seq_one_letter_code
_entity_poly.pdbx_strand_id
1 'polypeptide(L)'
;MSFELTPIPVNDDILDAVASGSYYSPHSVLGAHLGDDGVTIRVVAHLADAVDIITPTGAYAATHERGGIWVAALPGKEITAYRVSITYGEDTIVRDDPYRYLPTLGEMDTYLISEGRHEDLWKVLGAHVKTYTDELGETTGTAFAVWAPNARAVRVVGEFNYWDGTQTSMRSLGSSGVWEIFVPEVGVGARYKFEIQGPGGNWFEKADPMARATEIPPATASVVTDYFHEWTDQEWMQARRERNVHDGPMSIYEVHAGSWRQGLGYRELADELVPYVKQMGFTHVEFMPLAEHPFGGSWGYQVTSYYAPSSRYGTPDDFRYLVDAFHREGIGVILDWVPAHFPKDEFALARFDGTPLYEDPDPLRGEHPDWGTYVFNFGRREVRNFLVANALYWLEDFHIDGLRVDAVASMLYLDYSRKDGQWRPNQYGGRENLEAIEFIQEANATAYRRHPGIIMIAEESTAWPGVTAPTSGGGLGYGMKWNMGWMNDTLRYLSEDPVNRRWHHGELTFSLVYAFSENYVLPLSHDEVVHGKGSLISKMPGDKWQRLAGLRSLYAYQWSHPGKQLLFMGQEIGQEQEWNESYSLDWWLLDQEGHAGVAALVERLNKIYASSPAMWDDDYTGFEWIDASDGDHNLISYLRKGSDDAGNREVVVCISNFAGNPHEGYRVGLPFGGEWVEILNTDSEEFGGSGVVNVGTIIAEDTPWNGRPVSASLRVPPLGAVWLVPASQVR
;
A
#
# COMPACT_ATOMS: atom_id res chain seq x y z
N MET A 1 -70.35 -10.11 2.28
CA MET A 1 -69.41 -11.16 1.92
C MET A 1 -68.04 -10.55 2.11
N SER A 2 -67.34 -10.91 3.17
CA SER A 2 -65.90 -10.57 3.28
C SER A 2 -65.18 -11.39 2.20
N PHE A 3 -64.67 -10.74 1.16
CA PHE A 3 -63.74 -11.40 0.24
C PHE A 3 -62.52 -11.76 1.09
N GLU A 4 -62.30 -13.04 1.30
CA GLU A 4 -61.05 -13.55 1.89
C GLU A 4 -59.94 -13.27 0.88
N LEU A 5 -59.02 -12.38 1.23
CA LEU A 5 -57.85 -12.07 0.42
C LEU A 5 -56.94 -13.32 0.39
N THR A 6 -56.59 -13.77 -0.79
CA THR A 6 -55.71 -14.95 -0.97
C THR A 6 -54.31 -14.51 -1.29
N PRO A 7 -53.28 -14.99 -0.53
CA PRO A 7 -51.91 -14.69 -0.85
C PRO A 7 -51.50 -15.19 -2.24
N ILE A 8 -50.58 -14.50 -2.89
CA ILE A 8 -49.94 -14.94 -4.14
C ILE A 8 -49.31 -16.33 -3.90
N PRO A 9 -49.69 -17.37 -4.68
CA PRO A 9 -49.18 -18.72 -4.44
C PRO A 9 -47.70 -18.84 -4.80
N VAL A 10 -46.93 -19.63 -4.01
CA VAL A 10 -45.54 -19.98 -4.27
C VAL A 10 -45.39 -21.49 -4.13
N ASN A 11 -44.55 -22.10 -4.97
CA ASN A 11 -44.30 -23.55 -4.92
C ASN A 11 -43.58 -23.94 -3.62
N ASP A 12 -43.92 -25.10 -3.07
CA ASP A 12 -43.34 -25.62 -1.82
C ASP A 12 -41.80 -25.73 -1.87
N ASP A 13 -41.22 -26.19 -2.98
CA ASP A 13 -39.77 -26.32 -3.15
C ASP A 13 -39.06 -24.93 -3.05
N ILE A 14 -39.73 -23.89 -3.54
CA ILE A 14 -39.19 -22.50 -3.43
C ILE A 14 -39.30 -22.03 -1.99
N LEU A 15 -40.44 -22.27 -1.32
CA LEU A 15 -40.60 -21.92 0.10
C LEU A 15 -39.56 -22.62 0.98
N ASP A 16 -39.30 -23.91 0.74
CA ASP A 16 -38.28 -24.66 1.45
C ASP A 16 -36.87 -24.09 1.21
N ALA A 17 -36.53 -23.71 -0.03
CA ALA A 17 -35.26 -23.07 -0.37
C ALA A 17 -35.13 -21.67 0.26
N VAL A 18 -36.20 -20.88 0.30
CA VAL A 18 -36.25 -19.57 0.97
C VAL A 18 -36.11 -19.74 2.48
N ALA A 19 -36.85 -20.65 3.10
CA ALA A 19 -36.79 -20.92 4.54
C ALA A 19 -35.40 -21.36 4.99
N SER A 20 -34.71 -22.14 4.14
CA SER A 20 -33.33 -22.57 4.41
C SER A 20 -32.28 -21.54 4.02
N GLY A 21 -32.64 -20.37 3.50
CA GLY A 21 -31.75 -19.33 3.04
C GLY A 21 -30.87 -19.75 1.85
N SER A 22 -31.29 -20.70 1.04
CA SER A 22 -30.56 -21.22 -0.12
C SER A 22 -31.13 -20.77 -1.48
N TYR A 23 -32.13 -19.90 -1.46
CA TYR A 23 -32.73 -19.37 -2.67
C TYR A 23 -32.02 -18.12 -3.17
N TYR A 24 -31.70 -18.07 -4.46
CA TYR A 24 -30.92 -16.99 -5.06
C TYR A 24 -31.62 -15.65 -5.16
N SER A 25 -32.96 -15.63 -5.06
CA SER A 25 -33.81 -14.44 -5.20
C SER A 25 -34.84 -14.34 -4.06
N PRO A 26 -34.42 -14.28 -2.79
CA PRO A 26 -35.35 -14.31 -1.66
C PRO A 26 -36.37 -13.16 -1.70
N HIS A 27 -35.99 -11.97 -2.17
CA HIS A 27 -36.86 -10.81 -2.32
C HIS A 27 -37.96 -10.98 -3.36
N SER A 28 -37.93 -12.00 -4.22
CA SER A 28 -39.04 -12.33 -5.12
C SER A 28 -40.18 -13.09 -4.43
N VAL A 29 -39.94 -13.55 -3.21
CA VAL A 29 -40.88 -14.31 -2.39
C VAL A 29 -41.18 -13.57 -1.08
N LEU A 30 -40.15 -13.16 -0.38
CA LEU A 30 -40.22 -12.41 0.88
C LEU A 30 -40.43 -10.92 0.59
N GLY A 31 -40.90 -10.21 1.61
CA GLY A 31 -41.29 -8.80 1.47
C GLY A 31 -42.71 -8.65 0.96
N ALA A 32 -43.05 -7.47 0.46
CA ALA A 32 -44.37 -7.10 0.00
C ALA A 32 -44.48 -7.21 -1.52
N HIS A 33 -45.51 -7.89 -2.01
CA HIS A 33 -45.82 -8.10 -3.43
C HIS A 33 -47.26 -7.74 -3.76
N LEU A 34 -47.44 -6.95 -4.79
CA LEU A 34 -48.78 -6.55 -5.27
C LEU A 34 -49.38 -7.68 -6.11
N GLY A 35 -50.54 -8.18 -5.70
CA GLY A 35 -51.35 -9.12 -6.45
C GLY A 35 -52.61 -8.48 -7.02
N ASP A 36 -53.45 -9.27 -7.71
CA ASP A 36 -54.68 -8.79 -8.33
C ASP A 36 -55.69 -8.27 -7.29
N ASP A 37 -55.77 -8.90 -6.12
CA ASP A 37 -56.77 -8.64 -5.08
C ASP A 37 -56.23 -7.87 -3.86
N GLY A 38 -54.92 -7.61 -3.78
CA GLY A 38 -54.30 -6.96 -2.62
C GLY A 38 -52.78 -7.14 -2.56
N VAL A 39 -52.21 -6.88 -1.40
CA VAL A 39 -50.75 -7.00 -1.14
C VAL A 39 -50.48 -8.27 -0.34
N THR A 40 -49.60 -9.12 -0.83
CA THR A 40 -49.08 -10.29 -0.11
C THR A 40 -47.76 -9.92 0.56
N ILE A 41 -47.66 -10.13 1.88
CA ILE A 41 -46.41 -9.94 2.62
C ILE A 41 -45.97 -11.27 3.20
N ARG A 42 -44.70 -11.68 2.89
CA ARG A 42 -44.06 -12.86 3.48
C ARG A 42 -42.84 -12.44 4.26
N VAL A 43 -42.70 -13.01 5.44
CA VAL A 43 -41.56 -12.78 6.34
C VAL A 43 -41.01 -14.10 6.84
N VAL A 44 -39.72 -14.14 7.13
CA VAL A 44 -39.09 -15.29 7.80
C VAL A 44 -39.02 -15.00 9.29
N ALA A 45 -39.65 -15.88 10.09
CA ALA A 45 -39.61 -15.84 11.54
C ALA A 45 -39.60 -17.29 12.07
N HIS A 46 -38.41 -17.91 12.09
CA HIS A 46 -38.26 -19.25 12.61
C HIS A 46 -38.65 -19.30 14.11
N LEU A 47 -39.28 -20.37 14.51
CA LEU A 47 -39.67 -20.61 15.90
C LEU A 47 -40.63 -19.56 16.49
N ALA A 48 -41.21 -18.67 15.69
CA ALA A 48 -42.21 -17.72 16.15
C ALA A 48 -43.52 -18.44 16.49
N ASP A 49 -44.19 -17.98 17.55
CA ASP A 49 -45.55 -18.46 17.91
C ASP A 49 -46.65 -17.67 17.18
N ALA A 50 -46.36 -16.39 16.92
CA ALA A 50 -47.25 -15.52 16.15
C ALA A 50 -46.49 -14.43 15.43
N VAL A 51 -47.00 -13.97 14.29
CA VAL A 51 -46.46 -12.86 13.51
C VAL A 51 -47.59 -11.94 13.08
N ASP A 52 -47.42 -10.62 13.30
CA ASP A 52 -48.33 -9.59 12.81
C ASP A 52 -47.58 -8.60 11.92
N ILE A 53 -48.23 -8.18 10.83
CA ILE A 53 -47.75 -7.12 9.95
C ILE A 53 -48.36 -5.80 10.40
N ILE A 54 -47.52 -4.87 10.84
CA ILE A 54 -47.93 -3.55 11.32
C ILE A 54 -47.78 -2.54 10.18
N THR A 55 -48.85 -1.90 9.80
CA THR A 55 -48.91 -0.84 8.80
C THR A 55 -49.39 0.47 9.42
N PRO A 56 -49.28 1.63 8.73
CA PRO A 56 -49.87 2.88 9.20
C PRO A 56 -51.38 2.82 9.46
N THR A 57 -52.08 1.88 8.82
CA THR A 57 -53.53 1.74 8.89
C THR A 57 -54.02 0.66 9.87
N GLY A 58 -53.12 -0.19 10.40
CA GLY A 58 -53.48 -1.25 11.34
C GLY A 58 -52.51 -2.42 11.35
N ALA A 59 -52.84 -3.41 12.20
CA ALA A 59 -52.09 -4.66 12.30
C ALA A 59 -52.86 -5.80 11.64
N TYR A 60 -52.17 -6.68 10.93
CA TYR A 60 -52.73 -7.82 10.21
C TYR A 60 -51.97 -9.09 10.64
N ALA A 61 -52.72 -10.05 11.19
CA ALA A 61 -52.17 -11.32 11.60
C ALA A 61 -51.69 -12.12 10.38
N ALA A 62 -50.45 -12.60 10.44
CA ALA A 62 -49.92 -13.53 9.44
C ALA A 62 -50.20 -14.98 9.85
N THR A 63 -50.29 -15.85 8.87
CA THR A 63 -50.45 -17.31 9.08
C THR A 63 -49.12 -17.99 8.75
N HIS A 64 -48.79 -19.01 9.55
CA HIS A 64 -47.63 -19.84 9.23
C HIS A 64 -47.89 -20.61 7.94
N GLU A 65 -47.01 -20.40 6.93
CA GLU A 65 -47.14 -21.03 5.63
C GLU A 65 -46.29 -22.30 5.53
N ARG A 66 -44.93 -22.15 5.73
CA ARG A 66 -44.02 -23.29 5.65
C ARG A 66 -42.61 -22.92 6.19
N GLY A 67 -41.97 -23.83 6.95
CA GLY A 67 -40.57 -23.76 7.29
C GLY A 67 -40.13 -22.48 8.04
N GLY A 68 -41.02 -21.83 8.79
CA GLY A 68 -40.76 -20.55 9.44
C GLY A 68 -41.07 -19.33 8.58
N ILE A 69 -41.70 -19.54 7.39
CA ILE A 69 -42.27 -18.46 6.57
C ILE A 69 -43.68 -18.21 7.02
N TRP A 70 -44.00 -16.94 7.24
CA TRP A 70 -45.31 -16.43 7.61
C TRP A 70 -45.83 -15.52 6.51
N VAL A 71 -47.15 -15.61 6.22
CA VAL A 71 -47.77 -14.87 5.15
C VAL A 71 -49.03 -14.14 5.60
N ALA A 72 -49.17 -12.89 5.17
CA ALA A 72 -50.39 -12.11 5.34
C ALA A 72 -50.85 -11.55 3.96
N ALA A 73 -52.16 -11.50 3.74
CA ALA A 73 -52.75 -10.80 2.63
C ALA A 73 -53.52 -9.56 3.11
N LEU A 74 -53.12 -8.40 2.62
CA LEU A 74 -53.62 -7.10 3.03
C LEU A 74 -54.42 -6.45 1.91
N PRO A 75 -55.52 -5.74 2.24
CA PRO A 75 -56.26 -4.98 1.24
C PRO A 75 -55.42 -3.78 0.79
N GLY A 76 -55.41 -3.47 -0.50
CA GLY A 76 -54.73 -2.34 -1.06
C GLY A 76 -54.32 -2.54 -2.50
N LYS A 77 -54.04 -1.44 -3.19
CA LYS A 77 -53.53 -1.41 -4.57
C LYS A 77 -52.11 -0.87 -4.68
N GLU A 78 -51.50 -0.58 -3.53
CA GLU A 78 -50.16 -0.04 -3.41
C GLU A 78 -49.46 -0.70 -2.22
N ILE A 79 -48.14 -0.87 -2.33
CA ILE A 79 -47.30 -1.38 -1.25
C ILE A 79 -47.04 -0.19 -0.31
N THR A 80 -47.46 -0.32 0.94
CA THR A 80 -47.19 0.67 2.01
C THR A 80 -46.06 0.21 2.92
N ALA A 81 -45.51 1.14 3.69
CA ALA A 81 -44.52 0.82 4.71
C ALA A 81 -45.10 -0.13 5.76
N TYR A 82 -44.30 -1.06 6.25
CA TYR A 82 -44.71 -1.96 7.33
C TYR A 82 -43.52 -2.30 8.25
N ARG A 83 -43.87 -2.80 9.45
CA ARG A 83 -42.96 -3.45 10.39
C ARG A 83 -43.52 -4.83 10.71
N VAL A 84 -42.67 -5.67 11.29
CA VAL A 84 -43.05 -7.04 11.68
C VAL A 84 -42.99 -7.16 13.18
N SER A 85 -44.13 -7.54 13.79
CA SER A 85 -44.25 -7.89 15.20
C SER A 85 -44.18 -9.41 15.33
N ILE A 86 -43.20 -9.92 16.06
CA ILE A 86 -42.94 -11.36 16.19
C ILE A 86 -43.04 -11.72 17.67
N THR A 87 -43.80 -12.75 17.97
CA THR A 87 -43.99 -13.26 19.34
C THR A 87 -43.30 -14.60 19.51
N TYR A 88 -42.48 -14.69 20.55
CA TYR A 88 -41.79 -15.88 21.02
C TYR A 88 -42.13 -16.11 22.50
N GLY A 89 -42.99 -17.06 22.81
CA GLY A 89 -43.47 -17.28 24.16
C GLY A 89 -44.21 -16.06 24.73
N GLU A 90 -43.64 -15.44 25.75
CA GLU A 90 -44.19 -14.24 26.39
C GLU A 90 -43.61 -12.95 25.80
N ASP A 91 -42.56 -13.03 25.01
CA ASP A 91 -41.84 -11.87 24.45
C ASP A 91 -42.36 -11.53 23.05
N THR A 92 -42.55 -10.23 22.80
CA THR A 92 -42.92 -9.71 21.49
C THR A 92 -41.91 -8.63 21.08
N ILE A 93 -41.34 -8.79 19.89
CA ILE A 93 -40.42 -7.84 19.30
C ILE A 93 -41.02 -7.23 18.03
N VAL A 94 -40.79 -5.95 17.84
CA VAL A 94 -41.13 -5.25 16.59
C VAL A 94 -39.86 -4.89 15.87
N ARG A 95 -39.70 -5.30 14.62
CA ARG A 95 -38.52 -5.01 13.80
C ARG A 95 -38.92 -4.63 12.38
N ASP A 96 -37.98 -4.04 11.66
CA ASP A 96 -38.13 -3.82 10.22
C ASP A 96 -37.79 -5.11 9.45
N ASP A 97 -38.31 -5.23 8.22
CA ASP A 97 -38.09 -6.39 7.36
C ASP A 97 -36.97 -6.09 6.33
N PRO A 98 -35.86 -6.83 6.30
CA PRO A 98 -34.81 -6.64 5.32
C PRO A 98 -35.26 -6.82 3.88
N TYR A 99 -36.30 -7.61 3.66
CA TYR A 99 -36.78 -7.98 2.31
C TYR A 99 -37.73 -6.96 1.66
N ARG A 100 -38.11 -5.90 2.35
CA ARG A 100 -38.94 -4.84 1.80
C ARG A 100 -38.18 -3.77 1.00
N TYR A 101 -36.86 -3.78 1.07
CA TYR A 101 -36.02 -2.77 0.46
C TYR A 101 -35.65 -3.08 -1.00
N LEU A 102 -35.59 -2.01 -1.82
CA LEU A 102 -35.11 -2.10 -3.19
C LEU A 102 -33.59 -2.36 -3.20
N PRO A 103 -33.01 -2.78 -4.35
CA PRO A 103 -31.58 -2.96 -4.49
C PRO A 103 -30.80 -1.72 -4.08
N THR A 104 -29.70 -1.93 -3.35
CA THR A 104 -28.84 -0.85 -2.85
C THR A 104 -27.83 -0.37 -3.88
N LEU A 105 -27.60 -1.15 -4.95
CA LEU A 105 -26.80 -0.79 -6.11
C LEU A 105 -27.71 -0.40 -7.27
N GLY A 106 -27.31 0.65 -8.00
CA GLY A 106 -27.98 1.09 -9.21
C GLY A 106 -27.63 0.25 -10.44
N GLU A 107 -28.39 0.42 -11.52
CA GLU A 107 -28.13 -0.27 -12.81
C GLU A 107 -26.76 0.10 -13.38
N MET A 108 -26.31 1.35 -13.19
CA MET A 108 -24.99 1.80 -13.64
C MET A 108 -23.88 1.08 -12.88
N ASP A 109 -24.01 0.89 -11.56
CA ASP A 109 -23.02 0.20 -10.74
C ASP A 109 -22.89 -1.26 -11.19
N THR A 110 -24.01 -1.97 -11.34
CA THR A 110 -24.00 -3.36 -11.79
C THR A 110 -23.45 -3.52 -13.21
N TYR A 111 -23.74 -2.57 -14.09
CA TYR A 111 -23.16 -2.52 -15.43
C TYR A 111 -21.63 -2.35 -15.39
N LEU A 112 -21.14 -1.35 -14.65
CA LEU A 112 -19.69 -1.07 -14.54
C LEU A 112 -18.93 -2.22 -13.87
N ILE A 113 -19.54 -2.90 -12.88
CA ILE A 113 -18.97 -4.10 -12.27
C ILE A 113 -18.86 -5.22 -13.30
N SER A 114 -19.92 -5.47 -14.07
CA SER A 114 -19.92 -6.50 -15.12
C SER A 114 -18.85 -6.26 -16.20
N GLU A 115 -18.57 -4.98 -16.52
CA GLU A 115 -17.52 -4.58 -17.45
C GLU A 115 -16.12 -4.58 -16.84
N GLY A 116 -16.01 -4.73 -15.50
CA GLY A 116 -14.74 -4.61 -14.79
C GLY A 116 -14.14 -3.21 -14.82
N ARG A 117 -14.98 -2.17 -14.72
CA ARG A 117 -14.60 -0.76 -14.90
C ARG A 117 -15.11 0.18 -13.81
N HIS A 118 -15.54 -0.35 -12.68
CA HIS A 118 -16.05 0.46 -11.59
C HIS A 118 -14.89 1.03 -10.74
N GLU A 119 -14.43 2.23 -11.05
CA GLU A 119 -13.30 2.85 -10.37
C GLU A 119 -13.57 3.14 -8.88
N ASP A 120 -14.82 3.38 -8.50
CA ASP A 120 -15.24 3.64 -7.12
C ASP A 120 -15.89 2.40 -6.46
N LEU A 121 -15.36 1.22 -6.71
CA LEU A 121 -15.93 -0.07 -6.32
C LEU A 121 -16.21 -0.18 -4.82
N TRP A 122 -15.35 0.38 -3.97
CA TRP A 122 -15.49 0.38 -2.50
C TRP A 122 -16.65 1.23 -1.98
N LYS A 123 -17.24 2.08 -2.82
CA LYS A 123 -18.41 2.90 -2.46
C LYS A 123 -19.74 2.14 -2.62
N VAL A 124 -19.72 1.00 -3.29
CA VAL A 124 -20.92 0.22 -3.62
C VAL A 124 -20.88 -1.24 -3.17
N LEU A 125 -19.69 -1.87 -3.13
CA LEU A 125 -19.50 -3.18 -2.52
C LEU A 125 -19.00 -3.06 -1.08
N GLY A 126 -19.15 -4.12 -0.30
CA GLY A 126 -18.82 -4.13 1.13
C GLY A 126 -20.04 -3.83 2.01
N ALA A 127 -19.78 -3.24 3.17
CA ALA A 127 -20.80 -2.88 4.15
C ALA A 127 -20.94 -1.36 4.28
N HIS A 128 -22.13 -0.84 4.06
CA HIS A 128 -22.42 0.60 4.08
C HIS A 128 -23.62 0.91 4.96
N VAL A 129 -23.43 1.73 5.98
CA VAL A 129 -24.53 2.22 6.83
C VAL A 129 -25.42 3.13 6.00
N LYS A 130 -26.73 2.88 6.03
CA LYS A 130 -27.75 3.67 5.31
C LYS A 130 -28.96 3.93 6.20
N THR A 131 -29.59 5.07 6.02
CA THR A 131 -30.84 5.43 6.68
C THR A 131 -31.92 5.65 5.64
N TYR A 132 -33.06 5.00 5.84
CA TYR A 132 -34.27 5.15 5.05
C TYR A 132 -35.38 5.77 5.91
N THR A 133 -36.17 6.63 5.33
CA THR A 133 -37.32 7.27 5.99
C THR A 133 -38.58 6.91 5.26
N ASP A 134 -39.60 6.47 6.01
CA ASP A 134 -40.94 6.15 5.51
C ASP A 134 -42.04 6.69 6.47
N GLU A 135 -43.27 6.32 6.22
CA GLU A 135 -44.44 6.74 7.04
C GLU A 135 -44.41 6.22 8.50
N LEU A 136 -43.60 5.20 8.78
CA LEU A 136 -43.44 4.61 10.11
C LEU A 136 -42.18 5.12 10.85
N GLY A 137 -41.41 6.07 10.23
CA GLY A 137 -40.26 6.68 10.79
C GLY A 137 -38.95 6.37 10.05
N GLU A 138 -37.83 6.62 10.74
CA GLU A 138 -36.50 6.34 10.21
C GLU A 138 -36.02 4.94 10.61
N THR A 139 -35.36 4.27 9.66
CA THR A 139 -34.66 2.99 9.87
C THR A 139 -33.22 3.13 9.40
N THR A 140 -32.27 3.01 10.31
CA THR A 140 -30.85 2.90 10.01
C THR A 140 -30.44 1.44 10.05
N GLY A 141 -29.62 1.03 9.11
CA GLY A 141 -29.10 -0.33 8.99
C GLY A 141 -27.89 -0.37 8.08
N THR A 142 -27.45 -1.56 7.72
CA THR A 142 -26.30 -1.76 6.84
C THR A 142 -26.67 -2.46 5.56
N ALA A 143 -26.27 -1.89 4.43
CA ALA A 143 -26.30 -2.52 3.13
C ALA A 143 -25.03 -3.35 2.95
N PHE A 144 -25.19 -4.65 2.71
CA PHE A 144 -24.09 -5.58 2.42
C PHE A 144 -24.16 -5.97 0.95
N ALA A 145 -23.01 -5.90 0.27
CA ALA A 145 -22.89 -6.30 -1.11
C ALA A 145 -21.55 -6.98 -1.38
N VAL A 146 -21.58 -8.11 -2.09
CA VAL A 146 -20.39 -8.92 -2.39
C VAL A 146 -20.45 -9.51 -3.80
N TRP A 147 -19.30 -9.56 -4.46
CA TRP A 147 -19.15 -10.20 -5.77
C TRP A 147 -18.79 -11.68 -5.60
N ALA A 148 -19.71 -12.57 -5.98
CA ALA A 148 -19.56 -14.03 -5.92
C ALA A 148 -20.34 -14.68 -7.07
N PRO A 149 -19.87 -14.55 -8.33
CA PRO A 149 -20.64 -14.90 -9.53
C PRO A 149 -20.95 -16.39 -9.69
N ASN A 150 -20.17 -17.27 -9.07
CA ASN A 150 -20.37 -18.72 -9.15
C ASN A 150 -21.12 -19.30 -7.93
N ALA A 151 -21.50 -18.46 -6.97
CA ALA A 151 -22.27 -18.89 -5.82
C ALA A 151 -23.70 -19.29 -6.22
N ARG A 152 -24.26 -20.29 -5.54
CA ARG A 152 -25.68 -20.67 -5.66
C ARG A 152 -26.57 -19.84 -4.74
N ALA A 153 -26.05 -19.50 -3.56
CA ALA A 153 -26.69 -18.64 -2.59
C ALA A 153 -25.62 -17.95 -1.73
N VAL A 154 -25.96 -16.79 -1.19
CA VAL A 154 -25.11 -16.03 -0.26
C VAL A 154 -25.97 -15.53 0.88
N ARG A 155 -25.43 -15.55 2.09
CA ARG A 155 -26.03 -14.99 3.31
C ARG A 155 -25.03 -14.09 3.99
N VAL A 156 -25.52 -13.08 4.70
CA VAL A 156 -24.68 -12.34 5.64
C VAL A 156 -24.95 -12.85 7.05
N VAL A 157 -23.86 -13.14 7.77
CA VAL A 157 -23.90 -13.62 9.17
C VAL A 157 -23.10 -12.69 10.07
N GLY A 158 -23.53 -12.59 11.31
CA GLY A 158 -22.88 -11.75 12.29
C GLY A 158 -23.51 -11.85 13.66
N GLU A 159 -23.06 -11.03 14.59
CA GLU A 159 -23.63 -11.00 15.95
C GLU A 159 -25.12 -10.65 15.95
N PHE A 160 -25.57 -9.85 14.97
CA PHE A 160 -26.93 -9.37 14.83
C PHE A 160 -27.95 -10.48 14.49
N ASN A 161 -27.49 -11.63 14.04
CA ASN A 161 -28.34 -12.79 13.75
C ASN A 161 -27.77 -14.09 14.35
N TYR A 162 -26.95 -13.97 15.41
CA TYR A 162 -26.34 -15.10 16.11
C TYR A 162 -25.54 -16.03 15.19
N TRP A 163 -24.98 -15.47 14.11
CA TRP A 163 -24.23 -16.19 13.06
C TRP A 163 -25.07 -17.22 12.31
N ASP A 164 -26.40 -17.04 12.26
CA ASP A 164 -27.34 -17.82 11.45
C ASP A 164 -27.89 -16.96 10.31
N GLY A 165 -27.43 -17.23 9.08
CA GLY A 165 -27.78 -16.46 7.89
C GLY A 165 -29.12 -16.81 7.27
N THR A 166 -29.91 -17.74 7.81
CA THR A 166 -31.16 -18.18 7.20
C THR A 166 -32.22 -17.07 7.06
N GLN A 167 -32.16 -16.06 7.94
CA GLN A 167 -33.03 -14.88 7.91
C GLN A 167 -32.42 -13.67 7.18
N THR A 168 -31.22 -13.78 6.69
CA THR A 168 -30.47 -12.70 6.01
C THR A 168 -29.83 -13.20 4.72
N SER A 169 -30.61 -13.98 3.95
CA SER A 169 -30.17 -14.44 2.64
C SER A 169 -30.21 -13.28 1.63
N MET A 170 -29.18 -13.18 0.83
CA MET A 170 -28.96 -12.08 -0.10
C MET A 170 -29.58 -12.40 -1.47
N ARG A 171 -30.03 -11.37 -2.19
CA ARG A 171 -30.49 -11.53 -3.57
C ARG A 171 -29.35 -11.40 -4.55
N SER A 172 -29.37 -12.23 -5.58
CA SER A 172 -28.49 -12.07 -6.75
C SER A 172 -28.96 -10.90 -7.60
N LEU A 173 -28.04 -10.04 -8.02
CA LEU A 173 -28.26 -8.99 -9.00
C LEU A 173 -27.93 -9.46 -10.44
N GLY A 174 -28.22 -10.72 -10.71
CA GLY A 174 -28.16 -11.33 -12.05
C GLY A 174 -26.74 -11.43 -12.61
N SER A 175 -26.55 -11.02 -13.85
CA SER A 175 -25.29 -11.20 -14.60
C SER A 175 -24.09 -10.40 -14.04
N SER A 176 -24.34 -9.46 -13.12
CA SER A 176 -23.25 -8.76 -12.44
C SER A 176 -22.44 -9.65 -11.51
N GLY A 177 -23.02 -10.78 -11.06
CA GLY A 177 -22.41 -11.65 -10.05
C GLY A 177 -22.43 -11.08 -8.64
N VAL A 178 -23.08 -9.94 -8.43
CA VAL A 178 -23.20 -9.29 -7.13
C VAL A 178 -24.40 -9.85 -6.36
N TRP A 179 -24.19 -10.04 -5.06
CA TRP A 179 -25.23 -10.37 -4.08
C TRP A 179 -25.35 -9.23 -3.10
N GLU A 180 -26.59 -8.87 -2.70
CA GLU A 180 -26.81 -7.77 -1.78
C GLU A 180 -28.03 -7.96 -0.88
N ILE A 181 -28.03 -7.30 0.26
CA ILE A 181 -29.16 -7.13 1.17
C ILE A 181 -28.95 -5.88 2.02
N PHE A 182 -30.05 -5.18 2.36
CA PHE A 182 -30.05 -4.20 3.44
C PHE A 182 -30.56 -4.87 4.71
N VAL A 183 -29.77 -4.85 5.79
CA VAL A 183 -30.18 -5.40 7.08
C VAL A 183 -30.46 -4.24 8.05
N PRO A 184 -31.73 -4.02 8.42
CA PRO A 184 -32.12 -2.99 9.37
C PRO A 184 -31.46 -3.21 10.74
N GLU A 185 -31.25 -2.10 11.48
CA GLU A 185 -30.75 -2.07 12.86
C GLU A 185 -29.31 -2.59 13.03
N VAL A 186 -28.63 -2.97 11.98
CA VAL A 186 -27.20 -3.29 12.00
C VAL A 186 -26.39 -2.02 11.80
N GLY A 187 -25.60 -1.64 12.78
CA GLY A 187 -24.83 -0.39 12.80
C GLY A 187 -23.33 -0.60 12.82
N VAL A 188 -22.63 0.53 12.98
CA VAL A 188 -21.16 0.60 13.12
C VAL A 188 -20.69 -0.29 14.27
N GLY A 189 -19.59 -1.02 14.06
CA GLY A 189 -19.01 -1.94 15.03
C GLY A 189 -19.53 -3.37 14.93
N ALA A 190 -20.61 -3.62 14.19
CA ALA A 190 -21.11 -4.97 13.99
C ALA A 190 -20.09 -5.85 13.25
N ARG A 191 -19.84 -7.03 13.78
CA ARG A 191 -18.96 -8.03 13.16
C ARG A 191 -19.78 -8.92 12.23
N TYR A 192 -19.22 -9.19 11.04
CA TYR A 192 -19.94 -9.97 10.03
C TYR A 192 -18.98 -10.77 9.15
N LYS A 193 -19.56 -11.77 8.47
CA LYS A 193 -18.99 -12.54 7.37
C LYS A 193 -20.05 -12.83 6.33
N PHE A 194 -19.63 -13.36 5.19
CA PHE A 194 -20.52 -13.95 4.22
C PHE A 194 -20.47 -15.48 4.32
N GLU A 195 -21.63 -16.12 4.39
CA GLU A 195 -21.77 -17.55 4.10
C GLU A 195 -22.08 -17.71 2.63
N ILE A 196 -21.27 -18.50 1.93
CA ILE A 196 -21.38 -18.70 0.49
C ILE A 196 -21.65 -20.17 0.22
N GLN A 197 -22.71 -20.45 -0.56
CA GLN A 197 -22.92 -21.78 -1.10
C GLN A 197 -22.26 -21.88 -2.47
N GLY A 198 -21.15 -22.61 -2.54
CA GLY A 198 -20.44 -22.81 -3.79
C GLY A 198 -21.16 -23.71 -4.79
N PRO A 199 -20.63 -23.86 -6.02
CA PRO A 199 -21.22 -24.70 -7.07
C PRO A 199 -21.44 -26.16 -6.65
N GLY A 200 -20.61 -26.69 -5.73
CA GLY A 200 -20.73 -28.03 -5.15
C GLY A 200 -21.89 -28.18 -4.16
N GLY A 201 -22.53 -27.09 -3.74
CA GLY A 201 -23.60 -27.09 -2.74
C GLY A 201 -23.13 -26.99 -1.29
N ASN A 202 -21.82 -27.01 -1.03
CA ASN A 202 -21.26 -26.82 0.31
C ASN A 202 -21.30 -25.35 0.72
N TRP A 203 -21.57 -25.09 1.99
CA TRP A 203 -21.50 -23.78 2.61
C TRP A 203 -20.14 -23.55 3.26
N PHE A 204 -19.63 -22.34 3.17
CA PHE A 204 -18.41 -21.90 3.84
C PHE A 204 -18.45 -20.41 4.15
N GLU A 205 -17.75 -20.01 5.20
CA GLU A 205 -17.68 -18.62 5.63
C GLU A 205 -16.49 -17.91 4.99
N LYS A 206 -16.70 -16.64 4.60
CA LYS A 206 -15.66 -15.75 4.05
C LYS A 206 -15.73 -14.37 4.70
N ALA A 207 -14.56 -13.80 4.99
CA ALA A 207 -14.45 -12.38 5.26
C ALA A 207 -14.82 -11.58 3.99
N ASP A 208 -15.29 -10.36 4.18
CA ASP A 208 -15.65 -9.48 3.06
C ASP A 208 -14.38 -8.99 2.34
N PRO A 209 -14.22 -9.23 1.05
CA PRO A 209 -13.08 -8.73 0.26
C PRO A 209 -12.98 -7.20 0.23
N MET A 210 -14.12 -6.52 0.44
CA MET A 210 -14.23 -5.07 0.43
C MET A 210 -14.32 -4.48 1.84
N ALA A 211 -14.04 -5.28 2.88
CA ALA A 211 -14.06 -4.82 4.27
C ALA A 211 -13.14 -3.62 4.45
N ARG A 212 -13.67 -2.54 5.01
CA ARG A 212 -12.90 -1.31 5.32
C ARG A 212 -12.36 -1.30 6.75
N ALA A 213 -12.80 -2.26 7.58
CA ALA A 213 -12.25 -2.54 8.90
C ALA A 213 -12.43 -4.04 9.21
N THR A 214 -11.58 -4.57 10.08
CA THR A 214 -11.57 -5.97 10.49
C THR A 214 -11.38 -6.09 11.99
N GLU A 215 -11.65 -7.27 12.53
CA GLU A 215 -11.18 -7.63 13.86
C GLU A 215 -9.64 -7.70 13.89
N ILE A 216 -9.08 -7.61 15.09
CA ILE A 216 -7.64 -7.84 15.30
C ILE A 216 -7.36 -9.34 15.16
N PRO A 217 -6.40 -9.75 14.32
CA PRO A 217 -6.01 -11.16 14.22
C PRO A 217 -5.62 -11.76 15.58
N PRO A 218 -5.92 -13.03 15.85
CA PRO A 218 -6.32 -14.08 14.91
C PRO A 218 -7.82 -14.12 14.56
N ALA A 219 -8.65 -13.24 15.09
CA ALA A 219 -10.04 -13.14 14.68
C ALA A 219 -10.14 -12.67 13.21
N THR A 220 -11.20 -13.09 12.50
CA THR A 220 -11.24 -12.99 11.03
C THR A 220 -12.51 -12.33 10.49
N ALA A 221 -13.38 -11.83 11.35
CA ALA A 221 -14.57 -11.16 10.88
C ALA A 221 -14.27 -9.75 10.36
N SER A 222 -15.06 -9.33 9.39
CA SER A 222 -15.13 -7.96 8.92
C SER A 222 -15.96 -7.12 9.89
N VAL A 223 -15.71 -5.82 9.95
CA VAL A 223 -16.38 -4.90 10.87
C VAL A 223 -17.09 -3.81 10.07
N VAL A 224 -18.37 -3.59 10.35
CA VAL A 224 -19.12 -2.46 9.79
C VAL A 224 -18.53 -1.17 10.33
N THR A 225 -18.16 -0.27 9.43
CA THR A 225 -17.61 1.04 9.79
C THR A 225 -18.23 2.14 8.97
N ASP A 226 -18.40 3.28 9.59
CA ASP A 226 -18.74 4.53 8.95
C ASP A 226 -17.62 5.52 9.26
N TYR A 227 -17.16 6.25 8.26
CA TYR A 227 -15.97 7.07 8.38
C TYR A 227 -16.32 8.50 8.72
N PHE A 228 -15.64 9.02 9.73
CA PHE A 228 -15.68 10.43 10.07
C PHE A 228 -14.29 10.93 10.45
N HIS A 229 -13.51 11.33 9.43
CA HIS A 229 -12.28 12.09 9.65
C HIS A 229 -12.39 13.45 8.95
N GLU A 230 -12.20 14.51 9.71
CA GLU A 230 -12.13 15.86 9.18
C GLU A 230 -10.69 16.18 8.79
N TRP A 231 -10.42 16.14 7.49
CA TRP A 231 -9.10 16.42 6.94
C TRP A 231 -8.69 17.87 7.13
N THR A 232 -7.44 18.09 7.53
CA THR A 232 -6.86 19.43 7.71
C THR A 232 -5.69 19.70 6.73
N ASP A 233 -5.50 18.83 5.74
CA ASP A 233 -4.40 18.80 4.79
C ASP A 233 -4.70 19.45 3.43
N GLN A 234 -5.69 20.35 3.35
CA GLN A 234 -6.13 20.96 2.08
C GLN A 234 -5.00 21.67 1.33
N GLU A 235 -4.11 22.35 2.05
CA GLU A 235 -2.95 23.03 1.45
C GLU A 235 -1.98 22.03 0.83
N TRP A 236 -1.71 20.93 1.52
CA TRP A 236 -0.87 19.83 1.00
C TRP A 236 -1.49 19.24 -0.26
N MET A 237 -2.77 18.88 -0.23
CA MET A 237 -3.47 18.25 -1.34
C MET A 237 -3.55 19.17 -2.57
N GLN A 238 -3.66 20.48 -2.39
CA GLN A 238 -3.58 21.42 -3.49
C GLN A 238 -2.15 21.50 -4.05
N ALA A 239 -1.15 21.69 -3.20
CA ALA A 239 0.26 21.75 -3.61
C ALA A 239 0.68 20.47 -4.34
N ARG A 240 0.22 19.29 -3.86
CA ARG A 240 0.47 18.00 -4.50
C ARG A 240 0.00 17.98 -5.96
N ARG A 241 -1.21 18.49 -6.24
CA ARG A 241 -1.79 18.49 -7.61
C ARG A 241 -0.98 19.32 -8.60
N GLU A 242 -0.29 20.33 -8.13
CA GLU A 242 0.50 21.26 -8.95
C GLU A 242 1.97 20.84 -9.06
N ARG A 243 2.43 19.93 -8.19
CA ARG A 243 3.82 19.50 -8.08
C ARG A 243 4.14 18.41 -9.09
N ASN A 244 5.27 18.55 -9.78
CA ASN A 244 5.93 17.42 -10.41
C ASN A 244 6.90 16.78 -9.40
N VAL A 245 6.64 15.56 -9.01
CA VAL A 245 7.42 14.83 -7.97
C VAL A 245 8.89 14.64 -8.40
N HIS A 246 9.16 14.58 -9.71
CA HIS A 246 10.52 14.45 -10.25
C HIS A 246 11.36 15.71 -10.07
N ASP A 247 10.74 16.88 -10.04
CA ASP A 247 11.40 18.20 -9.99
C ASP A 247 11.61 18.67 -8.55
N GLY A 248 12.00 17.79 -7.64
CA GLY A 248 12.24 18.13 -6.25
C GLY A 248 12.97 17.05 -5.48
N PRO A 249 13.41 17.40 -4.25
CA PRO A 249 14.06 16.44 -3.38
C PRO A 249 13.05 15.37 -2.95
N MET A 250 13.50 14.12 -2.93
CA MET A 250 12.78 13.00 -2.36
C MET A 250 13.76 12.12 -1.58
N SER A 251 13.64 12.16 -0.27
CA SER A 251 14.28 11.23 0.64
C SER A 251 13.22 10.53 1.48
N ILE A 252 13.23 9.22 1.44
CA ILE A 252 12.17 8.37 1.96
C ILE A 252 12.68 7.63 3.20
N TYR A 253 11.92 7.70 4.28
CA TYR A 253 12.12 6.91 5.49
C TYR A 253 11.15 5.73 5.47
N GLU A 254 11.66 4.51 5.22
CA GLU A 254 10.84 3.30 5.19
C GLU A 254 10.63 2.78 6.61
N VAL A 255 9.37 2.47 6.97
CA VAL A 255 8.94 2.16 8.33
C VAL A 255 8.05 0.94 8.40
N HIS A 256 8.37 0.01 9.29
CA HIS A 256 7.44 -0.99 9.80
C HIS A 256 6.76 -0.46 11.06
N ALA A 257 5.47 -0.17 10.98
CA ALA A 257 4.72 0.51 12.03
C ALA A 257 4.79 -0.18 13.40
N GLY A 258 4.78 -1.52 13.41
CA GLY A 258 4.74 -2.32 14.63
C GLY A 258 6.07 -2.45 15.38
N SER A 259 7.21 -2.13 14.75
CA SER A 259 8.55 -2.34 15.33
C SER A 259 9.44 -1.11 15.35
N TRP A 260 9.00 0.02 14.81
CA TRP A 260 9.69 1.29 15.02
C TRP A 260 9.80 1.59 16.53
N ARG A 261 8.67 1.54 17.23
CA ARG A 261 8.53 1.37 18.68
C ARG A 261 7.32 0.49 18.93
N GLN A 262 7.50 -0.60 19.67
CA GLN A 262 6.41 -1.51 19.95
C GLN A 262 5.34 -0.87 20.85
N GLY A 263 4.10 -1.26 20.62
CA GLY A 263 2.96 -0.85 21.42
C GLY A 263 2.33 0.49 21.00
N LEU A 264 2.85 1.14 19.95
CA LEU A 264 2.25 2.36 19.41
C LEU A 264 1.14 2.02 18.41
N GLY A 265 0.01 2.73 18.54
CA GLY A 265 -1.03 2.79 17.53
C GLY A 265 -0.80 3.93 16.54
N TYR A 266 -1.73 4.12 15.59
CA TYR A 266 -1.63 5.18 14.58
C TYR A 266 -1.55 6.59 15.19
N ARG A 267 -2.28 6.86 16.30
CA ARG A 267 -2.27 8.17 16.95
C ARG A 267 -0.96 8.43 17.69
N GLU A 268 -0.45 7.44 18.39
CA GLU A 268 0.84 7.55 19.07
C GLU A 268 2.00 7.66 18.06
N LEU A 269 1.90 6.99 16.90
CA LEU A 269 2.84 7.19 15.80
C LEU A 269 2.78 8.63 15.26
N ALA A 270 1.60 9.25 15.20
CA ALA A 270 1.50 10.65 14.83
C ALA A 270 2.23 11.57 15.82
N ASP A 271 2.18 11.25 17.11
CA ASP A 271 2.83 12.05 18.15
C ASP A 271 4.35 11.84 18.23
N GLU A 272 4.87 10.66 17.87
CA GLU A 272 6.29 10.31 18.02
C GLU A 272 7.03 10.23 16.70
N LEU A 273 6.47 9.54 15.69
CA LEU A 273 7.16 9.30 14.41
C LEU A 273 7.17 10.56 13.53
N VAL A 274 6.07 11.31 13.46
CA VAL A 274 6.00 12.51 12.62
C VAL A 274 7.06 13.55 13.01
N PRO A 275 7.20 13.94 14.29
CA PRO A 275 8.27 14.86 14.71
C PRO A 275 9.66 14.30 14.42
N TYR A 276 9.88 13.00 14.60
CA TYR A 276 11.16 12.35 14.32
C TYR A 276 11.55 12.44 12.85
N VAL A 277 10.64 12.04 11.95
CA VAL A 277 10.87 12.09 10.50
C VAL A 277 11.15 13.53 10.04
N LYS A 278 10.41 14.50 10.58
CA LYS A 278 10.63 15.92 10.33
C LYS A 278 12.00 16.39 10.80
N GLN A 279 12.41 16.03 12.04
CA GLN A 279 13.72 16.36 12.58
C GLN A 279 14.84 15.80 11.72
N MET A 280 14.71 14.53 11.31
CA MET A 280 15.69 13.87 10.44
C MET A 280 15.73 14.45 9.02
N GLY A 281 14.75 15.27 8.65
CA GLY A 281 14.71 15.98 7.37
C GLY A 281 14.29 15.14 6.18
N PHE A 282 13.70 13.97 6.40
CA PHE A 282 13.10 13.18 5.32
C PHE A 282 11.88 13.87 4.74
N THR A 283 11.71 13.78 3.42
CA THR A 283 10.58 14.41 2.71
C THR A 283 9.35 13.53 2.65
N HIS A 284 9.54 12.21 2.76
CA HIS A 284 8.48 11.21 2.70
C HIS A 284 8.71 10.12 3.75
N VAL A 285 7.61 9.52 4.19
CA VAL A 285 7.61 8.25 4.90
C VAL A 285 7.02 7.18 3.98
N GLU A 286 7.60 5.98 3.97
CA GLU A 286 7.05 4.81 3.28
C GLU A 286 6.73 3.75 4.31
N PHE A 287 5.44 3.43 4.47
CA PHE A 287 5.04 2.34 5.34
C PHE A 287 5.11 1.01 4.60
N MET A 288 5.79 0.04 5.19
CA MET A 288 5.63 -1.37 4.81
C MET A 288 4.14 -1.72 4.85
N PRO A 289 3.67 -2.81 4.18
CA PRO A 289 2.25 -3.00 3.93
C PRO A 289 1.39 -2.88 5.18
N LEU A 290 0.42 -1.95 5.16
CA LEU A 290 -0.54 -1.71 6.24
C LEU A 290 -1.91 -2.32 5.95
N ALA A 291 -2.15 -2.88 4.77
CA ALA A 291 -3.36 -3.65 4.52
C ALA A 291 -3.42 -4.86 5.47
N GLU A 292 -4.62 -5.19 5.98
CA GLU A 292 -4.76 -6.21 7.01
C GLU A 292 -4.28 -7.59 6.56
N HIS A 293 -3.58 -8.27 7.45
CA HIS A 293 -2.95 -9.56 7.24
C HIS A 293 -2.96 -10.37 8.54
N PRO A 294 -3.11 -11.71 8.49
CA PRO A 294 -3.27 -12.52 9.70
C PRO A 294 -1.95 -12.77 10.42
N PHE A 295 -0.85 -12.87 9.67
CA PHE A 295 0.46 -13.29 10.18
C PHE A 295 1.44 -12.11 10.25
N GLY A 296 1.78 -11.66 11.46
CA GLY A 296 2.69 -10.53 11.67
C GLY A 296 4.09 -10.76 11.09
N GLY A 297 4.60 -12.00 11.12
CA GLY A 297 5.89 -12.36 10.52
C GLY A 297 5.95 -12.30 8.99
N SER A 298 4.83 -12.03 8.32
CA SER A 298 4.80 -11.69 6.90
C SER A 298 5.12 -10.22 6.62
N TRP A 299 5.23 -9.39 7.67
CA TRP A 299 5.44 -7.94 7.60
C TRP A 299 4.37 -7.17 6.80
N GLY A 300 3.22 -7.82 6.56
CA GLY A 300 2.13 -7.30 5.73
C GLY A 300 2.14 -7.76 4.27
N TYR A 301 3.10 -8.57 3.82
CA TYR A 301 3.16 -9.05 2.43
C TYR A 301 2.22 -10.23 2.13
N GLN A 302 1.45 -10.72 3.11
CA GLN A 302 0.41 -11.73 2.93
C GLN A 302 -0.96 -11.15 3.27
N VAL A 303 -1.45 -10.29 2.40
CA VAL A 303 -2.67 -9.50 2.60
C VAL A 303 -3.92 -10.37 2.49
N THR A 304 -4.81 -10.25 3.48
CA THR A 304 -6.13 -10.90 3.46
C THR A 304 -7.30 -9.92 3.30
N SER A 305 -7.11 -8.65 3.66
CA SER A 305 -8.14 -7.62 3.50
C SER A 305 -7.54 -6.37 2.87
N TYR A 306 -7.69 -6.26 1.55
CA TYR A 306 -7.04 -5.24 0.72
C TYR A 306 -7.55 -3.80 0.97
N TYR A 307 -8.76 -3.65 1.50
CA TYR A 307 -9.43 -2.36 1.73
C TYR A 307 -9.44 -1.94 3.20
N ALA A 308 -8.86 -2.74 4.10
CA ALA A 308 -8.79 -2.42 5.52
C ALA A 308 -7.35 -2.13 5.93
N PRO A 309 -7.05 -0.98 6.55
CA PRO A 309 -5.80 -0.81 7.26
C PRO A 309 -5.73 -1.76 8.46
N SER A 310 -4.52 -2.17 8.83
CA SER A 310 -4.34 -3.12 9.93
C SER A 310 -4.94 -2.60 11.24
N SER A 311 -5.84 -3.38 11.78
CA SER A 311 -6.55 -3.09 13.04
C SER A 311 -5.67 -3.20 14.29
N ARG A 312 -4.44 -3.74 14.13
CA ARG A 312 -3.43 -3.81 15.22
C ARG A 312 -3.06 -2.44 15.76
N TYR A 313 -3.13 -1.41 14.92
CA TYR A 313 -2.65 -0.07 15.24
C TYR A 313 -3.77 0.95 15.47
N GLY A 314 -5.03 0.53 15.36
CA GLY A 314 -6.19 1.39 15.57
C GLY A 314 -7.24 1.29 14.46
N THR A 315 -8.12 2.26 14.43
CA THR A 315 -9.21 2.34 13.46
C THR A 315 -8.74 2.93 12.12
N PRO A 316 -9.50 2.78 11.04
CA PRO A 316 -9.23 3.50 9.78
C PRO A 316 -9.12 5.03 9.93
N ASP A 317 -9.93 5.63 10.83
CA ASP A 317 -9.84 7.07 11.09
C ASP A 317 -8.58 7.46 11.85
N ASP A 318 -8.05 6.57 12.69
CA ASP A 318 -6.75 6.79 13.33
C ASP A 318 -5.62 6.79 12.31
N PHE A 319 -5.71 5.94 11.27
CA PHE A 319 -4.75 5.97 10.17
C PHE A 319 -4.87 7.24 9.32
N ARG A 320 -6.11 7.72 9.04
CA ARG A 320 -6.32 9.03 8.39
C ARG A 320 -5.70 10.15 9.20
N TYR A 321 -5.87 10.13 10.51
CA TYR A 321 -5.26 11.10 11.42
C TYR A 321 -3.73 11.11 11.31
N LEU A 322 -3.09 9.93 11.22
CA LEU A 322 -1.64 9.81 11.04
C LEU A 322 -1.18 10.43 9.72
N VAL A 323 -1.87 10.13 8.62
CA VAL A 323 -1.56 10.70 7.30
C VAL A 323 -1.72 12.23 7.33
N ASP A 324 -2.83 12.73 7.88
CA ASP A 324 -3.10 14.15 8.04
C ASP A 324 -2.00 14.86 8.88
N ALA A 325 -1.50 14.18 9.91
CA ALA A 325 -0.41 14.71 10.74
C ALA A 325 0.91 14.84 9.94
N PHE A 326 1.24 13.88 9.10
CA PHE A 326 2.41 13.98 8.19
C PHE A 326 2.25 15.14 7.20
N HIS A 327 1.09 15.27 6.57
CA HIS A 327 0.82 16.33 5.61
C HIS A 327 0.93 17.73 6.22
N ARG A 328 0.43 17.93 7.45
CA ARG A 328 0.60 19.21 8.18
C ARG A 328 2.05 19.59 8.42
N GLU A 329 2.93 18.61 8.52
CA GLU A 329 4.37 18.81 8.69
C GLU A 329 5.14 18.87 7.35
N GLY A 330 4.42 18.82 6.22
CA GLY A 330 5.02 18.89 4.89
C GLY A 330 5.70 17.60 4.44
N ILE A 331 5.28 16.44 4.98
CA ILE A 331 5.84 15.12 4.70
C ILE A 331 4.83 14.30 3.92
N GLY A 332 5.23 13.75 2.77
CA GLY A 332 4.41 12.84 1.97
C GLY A 332 4.39 11.43 2.56
N VAL A 333 3.31 10.70 2.28
CA VAL A 333 3.10 9.34 2.76
C VAL A 333 3.01 8.37 1.58
N ILE A 334 3.88 7.40 1.53
CA ILE A 334 3.90 6.30 0.56
C ILE A 334 3.47 5.03 1.29
N LEU A 335 2.68 4.20 0.62
CA LEU A 335 2.26 2.92 1.15
C LEU A 335 2.79 1.79 0.26
N ASP A 336 3.35 0.77 0.87
CA ASP A 336 3.72 -0.46 0.18
C ASP A 336 2.47 -1.27 -0.16
N TRP A 337 2.26 -1.54 -1.45
CA TRP A 337 1.08 -2.18 -2.01
C TRP A 337 1.43 -3.50 -2.69
N VAL A 338 0.68 -4.56 -2.38
CA VAL A 338 0.98 -5.94 -2.75
C VAL A 338 -0.06 -6.50 -3.73
N PRO A 339 -0.09 -6.08 -5.01
CA PRO A 339 -1.10 -6.53 -5.97
C PRO A 339 -0.72 -7.83 -6.69
N ALA A 340 0.45 -8.40 -6.40
CA ALA A 340 0.97 -9.56 -7.13
C ALA A 340 0.33 -10.88 -6.68
N HIS A 341 0.09 -11.05 -5.40
CA HIS A 341 -0.29 -12.32 -4.79
C HIS A 341 -1.06 -12.13 -3.49
N PHE A 342 -1.65 -13.21 -2.99
CA PHE A 342 -2.33 -13.26 -1.69
C PHE A 342 -2.19 -14.66 -1.05
N PRO A 343 -2.30 -14.78 0.29
CA PRO A 343 -2.13 -16.05 0.98
C PRO A 343 -3.30 -17.01 0.73
N LYS A 344 -3.08 -18.28 1.01
CA LYS A 344 -4.08 -19.36 0.81
C LYS A 344 -5.05 -19.52 1.97
N ASP A 345 -5.16 -18.55 2.85
CA ASP A 345 -6.08 -18.56 3.99
C ASP A 345 -7.53 -18.71 3.54
N GLU A 346 -8.18 -19.77 4.00
CA GLU A 346 -9.51 -20.15 3.53
C GLU A 346 -10.61 -19.14 3.86
N PHE A 347 -10.41 -18.35 4.92
CA PHE A 347 -11.39 -17.34 5.33
C PHE A 347 -11.39 -16.08 4.44
N ALA A 348 -10.38 -15.90 3.57
CA ALA A 348 -10.18 -14.70 2.75
C ALA A 348 -10.44 -14.96 1.25
N LEU A 349 -9.57 -14.46 0.37
CA LEU A 349 -9.80 -14.47 -1.08
C LEU A 349 -9.66 -15.85 -1.73
N ALA A 350 -8.90 -16.76 -1.12
CA ALA A 350 -8.63 -18.08 -1.68
C ALA A 350 -9.92 -18.83 -1.97
N ARG A 351 -10.16 -19.21 -3.23
CA ARG A 351 -11.35 -19.90 -3.70
C ARG A 351 -12.65 -19.29 -3.17
N PHE A 352 -12.77 -17.99 -3.32
CA PHE A 352 -13.73 -17.15 -2.59
C PHE A 352 -15.19 -17.63 -2.72
N ASP A 353 -15.63 -18.00 -3.90
CA ASP A 353 -16.98 -18.53 -4.13
C ASP A 353 -17.02 -20.05 -4.35
N GLY A 354 -16.00 -20.75 -3.87
CA GLY A 354 -15.81 -22.20 -4.08
C GLY A 354 -15.07 -22.52 -5.37
N THR A 355 -14.71 -21.53 -6.15
CA THR A 355 -13.93 -21.64 -7.39
C THR A 355 -12.67 -20.79 -7.31
N PRO A 356 -11.66 -20.99 -8.17
CA PRO A 356 -10.57 -20.04 -8.36
C PRO A 356 -11.15 -18.73 -8.94
N LEU A 357 -11.58 -17.81 -8.05
CA LEU A 357 -12.24 -16.57 -8.44
C LEU A 357 -11.25 -15.43 -8.63
N TYR A 358 -10.44 -15.15 -7.61
CA TYR A 358 -9.40 -14.10 -7.63
C TYR A 358 -8.10 -14.63 -8.19
N GLU A 359 -7.77 -15.90 -7.97
CA GLU A 359 -6.58 -16.57 -8.47
C GLU A 359 -6.75 -17.16 -9.86
N ASP A 360 -5.64 -17.33 -10.59
CA ASP A 360 -5.63 -18.08 -11.84
C ASP A 360 -5.92 -19.58 -11.57
N PRO A 361 -6.82 -20.21 -12.33
CA PRO A 361 -7.18 -21.62 -12.13
C PRO A 361 -6.08 -22.62 -12.49
N ASP A 362 -5.11 -22.24 -13.33
CA ASP A 362 -3.95 -23.06 -13.65
C ASP A 362 -2.84 -22.90 -12.61
N PRO A 363 -2.49 -23.93 -11.81
CA PRO A 363 -1.46 -23.81 -10.79
C PRO A 363 -0.08 -23.38 -11.32
N LEU A 364 0.20 -23.64 -12.60
CA LEU A 364 1.44 -23.20 -13.25
C LEU A 364 1.46 -21.69 -13.54
N ARG A 365 0.33 -20.99 -13.36
CA ARG A 365 0.21 -19.54 -13.44
C ARG A 365 -0.27 -18.92 -12.13
N GLY A 366 -1.10 -19.65 -11.38
CA GLY A 366 -1.87 -19.17 -10.24
C GLY A 366 -1.23 -19.40 -8.87
N GLU A 367 -0.01 -19.94 -8.80
CA GLU A 367 0.68 -20.19 -7.53
C GLU A 367 2.13 -19.74 -7.57
N HIS A 368 2.63 -19.16 -6.47
CA HIS A 368 4.05 -18.95 -6.21
C HIS A 368 4.55 -20.03 -5.26
N PRO A 369 5.31 -21.06 -5.75
CA PRO A 369 5.79 -22.16 -4.92
C PRO A 369 6.69 -21.70 -3.76
N ASP A 370 7.54 -20.70 -4.00
CA ASP A 370 8.51 -20.21 -3.01
C ASP A 370 7.83 -19.48 -1.83
N TRP A 371 6.73 -18.76 -2.11
CA TRP A 371 6.00 -17.98 -1.10
C TRP A 371 4.78 -18.69 -0.54
N GLY A 372 4.34 -19.79 -1.17
CA GLY A 372 3.14 -20.50 -0.79
C GLY A 372 1.85 -19.70 -1.00
N THR A 373 1.86 -18.74 -1.91
CA THR A 373 0.74 -17.83 -2.20
C THR A 373 0.05 -18.15 -3.52
N TYR A 374 -1.17 -17.63 -3.69
CA TYR A 374 -1.84 -17.58 -4.99
C TYR A 374 -1.45 -16.32 -5.75
N VAL A 375 -1.48 -16.39 -7.08
CA VAL A 375 -1.30 -15.28 -8.00
C VAL A 375 -2.65 -14.80 -8.48
N PHE A 376 -2.90 -13.49 -8.47
CA PHE A 376 -4.12 -12.92 -9.02
C PHE A 376 -4.31 -13.27 -10.51
N ASN A 377 -5.56 -13.53 -10.88
CA ASN A 377 -5.94 -13.70 -12.27
C ASN A 377 -6.08 -12.35 -12.98
N PHE A 378 -4.97 -11.81 -13.45
CA PHE A 378 -4.93 -10.52 -14.15
C PHE A 378 -5.71 -10.55 -15.50
N GLY A 379 -6.01 -11.72 -16.03
CA GLY A 379 -6.85 -11.89 -17.22
C GLY A 379 -8.34 -11.68 -16.95
N ARG A 380 -8.79 -11.77 -15.70
CA ARG A 380 -10.18 -11.52 -15.32
C ARG A 380 -10.41 -10.03 -15.06
N ARG A 381 -11.28 -9.41 -15.84
CA ARG A 381 -11.52 -7.96 -15.76
C ARG A 381 -11.98 -7.49 -14.38
N GLU A 382 -12.84 -8.25 -13.72
CA GLU A 382 -13.35 -7.92 -12.38
C GLU A 382 -12.25 -7.99 -11.32
N VAL A 383 -11.27 -8.89 -11.47
CA VAL A 383 -10.09 -8.96 -10.59
C VAL A 383 -9.16 -7.77 -10.81
N ARG A 384 -8.91 -7.40 -12.08
CA ARG A 384 -8.18 -6.16 -12.37
C ARG A 384 -8.90 -4.95 -11.80
N ASN A 385 -10.23 -4.88 -11.95
CA ASN A 385 -11.03 -3.81 -11.38
C ASN A 385 -10.91 -3.74 -9.85
N PHE A 386 -10.95 -4.89 -9.18
CA PHE A 386 -10.73 -4.98 -7.72
C PHE A 386 -9.39 -4.36 -7.32
N LEU A 387 -8.31 -4.67 -8.03
CA LEU A 387 -6.97 -4.18 -7.73
C LEU A 387 -6.79 -2.69 -8.10
N VAL A 388 -7.28 -2.25 -9.26
CA VAL A 388 -7.23 -0.84 -9.67
C VAL A 388 -8.02 0.04 -8.70
N ALA A 389 -9.24 -0.37 -8.36
CA ALA A 389 -10.05 0.35 -7.37
C ALA A 389 -9.39 0.35 -5.98
N ASN A 390 -8.65 -0.70 -5.62
CA ASN A 390 -7.89 -0.74 -4.37
C ASN A 390 -6.76 0.30 -4.34
N ALA A 391 -6.01 0.44 -5.42
CA ALA A 391 -5.01 1.51 -5.52
C ALA A 391 -5.66 2.89 -5.36
N LEU A 392 -6.76 3.13 -6.07
CA LEU A 392 -7.50 4.39 -5.98
C LEU A 392 -8.06 4.65 -4.56
N TYR A 393 -8.52 3.61 -3.88
CA TYR A 393 -9.01 3.71 -2.52
C TYR A 393 -7.96 4.26 -1.55
N TRP A 394 -6.73 3.73 -1.59
CA TRP A 394 -5.66 4.25 -0.75
C TRP A 394 -5.31 5.70 -1.09
N LEU A 395 -5.27 6.05 -2.37
CA LEU A 395 -4.95 7.40 -2.83
C LEU A 395 -6.06 8.42 -2.54
N GLU A 396 -7.35 8.01 -2.61
CA GLU A 396 -8.50 8.89 -2.43
C GLU A 396 -8.96 8.97 -0.99
N ASP A 397 -9.22 7.82 -0.35
CA ASP A 397 -9.83 7.75 0.98
C ASP A 397 -8.83 8.03 2.11
N PHE A 398 -7.54 7.76 1.87
CA PHE A 398 -6.47 7.98 2.86
C PHE A 398 -5.48 9.07 2.45
N HIS A 399 -5.72 9.77 1.36
CA HIS A 399 -4.85 10.84 0.83
C HIS A 399 -3.39 10.42 0.61
N ILE A 400 -3.11 9.12 0.46
CA ILE A 400 -1.75 8.58 0.23
C ILE A 400 -1.13 9.24 -0.99
N ASP A 401 0.15 9.63 -0.90
CA ASP A 401 0.87 10.39 -1.94
C ASP A 401 1.56 9.49 -2.96
N GLY A 402 1.70 8.22 -2.67
CA GLY A 402 2.28 7.25 -3.59
C GLY A 402 2.12 5.81 -3.14
N LEU A 403 2.27 4.90 -4.09
CA LEU A 403 2.30 3.47 -3.83
C LEU A 403 3.63 2.89 -4.31
N ARG A 404 4.34 2.21 -3.42
CA ARG A 404 5.43 1.32 -3.79
C ARG A 404 4.80 -0.04 -4.10
N VAL A 405 5.03 -0.53 -5.31
CA VAL A 405 4.41 -1.76 -5.80
C VAL A 405 5.38 -2.91 -5.65
N ASP A 406 5.02 -3.84 -4.77
CA ASP A 406 5.82 -4.99 -4.40
C ASP A 406 5.94 -6.01 -5.54
N ALA A 407 7.12 -6.63 -5.66
CA ALA A 407 7.37 -7.81 -6.49
C ALA A 407 6.90 -7.68 -7.94
N VAL A 408 7.14 -6.54 -8.59
CA VAL A 408 6.70 -6.29 -9.98
C VAL A 408 7.26 -7.33 -10.94
N ALA A 409 8.50 -7.78 -10.76
CA ALA A 409 9.09 -8.84 -11.58
C ALA A 409 8.28 -10.14 -11.55
N SER A 410 7.69 -10.49 -10.41
CA SER A 410 6.84 -11.68 -10.27
C SER A 410 5.55 -11.60 -11.10
N MET A 411 5.06 -10.40 -11.37
CA MET A 411 3.92 -10.17 -12.24
C MET A 411 4.30 -10.17 -13.72
N LEU A 412 5.48 -9.65 -14.07
CA LEU A 412 5.91 -9.50 -15.47
C LEU A 412 6.27 -10.82 -16.14
N TYR A 413 6.78 -11.79 -15.36
CA TYR A 413 7.35 -13.02 -15.90
C TYR A 413 6.59 -14.26 -15.44
N LEU A 414 6.06 -15.03 -16.40
CA LEU A 414 5.37 -16.30 -16.17
C LEU A 414 6.30 -17.40 -15.63
N ASP A 415 7.60 -17.29 -15.87
CA ASP A 415 8.65 -18.20 -15.41
C ASP A 415 9.34 -17.74 -14.12
N TYR A 416 8.85 -16.67 -13.48
CA TYR A 416 9.45 -16.14 -12.26
C TYR A 416 9.55 -17.22 -11.16
N SER A 417 10.75 -17.42 -10.62
CA SER A 417 11.07 -18.45 -9.60
C SER A 417 10.58 -19.86 -9.94
N ARG A 418 10.50 -20.22 -11.22
CA ARG A 418 10.03 -21.52 -11.70
C ARG A 418 11.11 -22.24 -12.47
N LYS A 419 11.11 -23.57 -12.37
CA LYS A 419 12.00 -24.44 -13.16
C LYS A 419 11.40 -24.69 -14.54
N ASP A 420 12.26 -25.13 -15.47
CA ASP A 420 11.82 -25.55 -16.79
C ASP A 420 10.69 -26.58 -16.72
N GLY A 421 9.62 -26.36 -17.47
CA GLY A 421 8.42 -27.19 -17.48
C GLY A 421 7.44 -26.94 -16.32
N GLN A 422 7.73 -26.02 -15.40
CA GLN A 422 6.86 -25.66 -14.28
C GLN A 422 6.13 -24.32 -14.48
N TRP A 423 6.05 -23.86 -15.69
CA TRP A 423 5.33 -22.64 -16.08
C TRP A 423 4.70 -22.78 -17.46
N ARG A 424 3.76 -21.88 -17.78
CA ARG A 424 3.14 -21.85 -19.10
C ARG A 424 3.50 -20.56 -19.84
N PRO A 425 3.91 -20.67 -21.11
CA PRO A 425 4.17 -19.50 -21.94
C PRO A 425 2.87 -18.74 -22.25
N ASN A 426 3.02 -17.47 -22.63
CA ASN A 426 1.92 -16.68 -23.16
C ASN A 426 1.48 -17.18 -24.56
N GLN A 427 0.44 -16.57 -25.13
CA GLN A 427 -0.13 -16.95 -26.41
C GLN A 427 0.85 -16.88 -27.62
N TYR A 428 1.97 -16.19 -27.45
CA TYR A 428 3.02 -16.05 -28.45
C TYR A 428 4.23 -16.96 -28.18
N GLY A 429 4.19 -17.76 -27.13
CA GLY A 429 5.26 -18.64 -26.70
C GLY A 429 6.34 -17.96 -25.84
N GLY A 430 6.15 -16.71 -25.45
CA GLY A 430 7.05 -15.94 -24.58
C GLY A 430 6.76 -16.14 -23.10
N ARG A 431 7.66 -15.58 -22.27
CA ARG A 431 7.58 -15.64 -20.81
C ARG A 431 6.89 -14.43 -20.18
N GLU A 432 6.61 -13.41 -20.96
CA GLU A 432 5.96 -12.19 -20.50
C GLU A 432 4.49 -12.48 -20.15
N ASN A 433 4.04 -12.03 -18.96
CA ASN A 433 2.64 -12.10 -18.56
C ASN A 433 1.89 -10.88 -19.13
N LEU A 434 1.30 -11.05 -20.30
CA LEU A 434 0.68 -9.97 -21.05
C LEU A 434 -0.50 -9.36 -20.27
N GLU A 435 -1.28 -10.18 -19.58
CA GLU A 435 -2.43 -9.74 -18.79
C GLU A 435 -2.00 -8.90 -17.59
N ALA A 436 -0.90 -9.27 -16.94
CA ALA A 436 -0.33 -8.50 -15.83
C ALA A 436 0.27 -7.17 -16.31
N ILE A 437 0.90 -7.15 -17.48
CA ILE A 437 1.40 -5.92 -18.11
C ILE A 437 0.25 -4.95 -18.37
N GLU A 438 -0.85 -5.43 -18.95
CA GLU A 438 -2.06 -4.62 -19.17
C GLU A 438 -2.62 -4.07 -17.84
N PHE A 439 -2.67 -4.92 -16.81
CA PHE A 439 -3.10 -4.48 -15.47
C PHE A 439 -2.22 -3.37 -14.91
N ILE A 440 -0.90 -3.53 -14.97
CA ILE A 440 0.05 -2.53 -14.46
C ILE A 440 -0.12 -1.19 -15.20
N GLN A 441 -0.23 -1.24 -16.52
CA GLN A 441 -0.44 -0.04 -17.34
C GLN A 441 -1.77 0.63 -17.02
N GLU A 442 -2.85 -0.13 -16.86
CA GLU A 442 -4.17 0.37 -16.47
C GLU A 442 -4.14 1.00 -15.08
N ALA A 443 -3.55 0.33 -14.09
CA ALA A 443 -3.45 0.82 -12.73
C ALA A 443 -2.68 2.14 -12.65
N ASN A 444 -1.49 2.21 -13.27
CA ASN A 444 -0.66 3.41 -13.27
C ASN A 444 -1.35 4.58 -14.01
N ALA A 445 -1.87 4.33 -15.21
CA ALA A 445 -2.54 5.38 -15.99
C ALA A 445 -3.78 5.92 -15.28
N THR A 446 -4.57 5.05 -14.64
CA THR A 446 -5.77 5.43 -13.91
C THR A 446 -5.43 6.20 -12.64
N ALA A 447 -4.42 5.75 -11.87
CA ALA A 447 -3.97 6.41 -10.66
C ALA A 447 -3.51 7.86 -10.96
N TYR A 448 -2.63 8.05 -11.95
CA TYR A 448 -2.14 9.38 -12.33
C TYR A 448 -3.24 10.29 -12.90
N ARG A 449 -4.19 9.73 -13.65
CA ARG A 449 -5.33 10.49 -14.18
C ARG A 449 -6.25 11.00 -13.07
N ARG A 450 -6.53 10.16 -12.08
CA ARG A 450 -7.43 10.49 -10.97
C ARG A 450 -6.76 11.35 -9.91
N HIS A 451 -5.48 11.14 -9.66
CA HIS A 451 -4.73 11.75 -8.57
C HIS A 451 -3.42 12.39 -9.08
N PRO A 452 -3.48 13.59 -9.69
CA PRO A 452 -2.26 14.28 -10.12
C PRO A 452 -1.31 14.56 -8.95
N GLY A 453 0.00 14.44 -9.20
CA GLY A 453 1.06 14.72 -8.24
C GLY A 453 1.41 13.56 -7.30
N ILE A 454 0.77 12.41 -7.45
CA ILE A 454 1.17 11.16 -6.75
C ILE A 454 2.39 10.54 -7.41
N ILE A 455 2.93 9.51 -6.77
CA ILE A 455 4.02 8.69 -7.32
C ILE A 455 3.73 7.19 -7.23
N MET A 456 3.90 6.47 -8.34
CA MET A 456 3.88 5.01 -8.41
C MET A 456 5.32 4.52 -8.55
N ILE A 457 5.80 3.73 -7.59
CA ILE A 457 7.19 3.27 -7.50
C ILE A 457 7.22 1.75 -7.69
N ALA A 458 8.01 1.25 -8.65
CA ALA A 458 8.15 -0.18 -8.86
C ALA A 458 9.32 -0.77 -8.05
N GLU A 459 9.05 -1.81 -7.30
CA GLU A 459 10.09 -2.75 -6.90
C GLU A 459 10.22 -3.80 -8.02
N GLU A 460 11.15 -3.55 -8.94
CA GLU A 460 11.42 -4.39 -10.11
C GLU A 460 12.93 -4.63 -10.23
N SER A 461 13.34 -5.87 -10.04
CA SER A 461 14.75 -6.26 -9.89
C SER A 461 15.40 -6.74 -11.20
N THR A 462 14.67 -6.76 -12.31
CA THR A 462 15.17 -7.26 -13.59
C THR A 462 15.55 -6.12 -14.55
N ALA A 463 16.07 -6.49 -15.72
CA ALA A 463 16.40 -5.55 -16.79
C ALA A 463 15.21 -5.25 -17.73
N TRP A 464 13.96 -5.30 -17.22
CA TRP A 464 12.79 -4.94 -18.02
C TRP A 464 12.91 -3.49 -18.50
N PRO A 465 12.80 -3.24 -19.81
CA PRO A 465 12.98 -1.88 -20.35
C PRO A 465 11.72 -1.03 -20.18
N GLY A 466 11.90 0.26 -19.88
CA GLY A 466 10.81 1.22 -19.88
C GLY A 466 9.82 1.03 -18.71
N VAL A 467 10.30 0.60 -17.55
CA VAL A 467 9.47 0.52 -16.33
C VAL A 467 8.89 1.90 -16.01
N THR A 468 9.71 2.94 -16.12
CA THR A 468 9.30 4.33 -15.83
C THR A 468 8.94 5.13 -17.10
N ALA A 469 8.91 4.47 -18.25
CA ALA A 469 8.45 5.11 -19.49
C ALA A 469 6.91 5.21 -19.53
N PRO A 470 6.35 6.24 -20.18
CA PRO A 470 4.91 6.42 -20.30
C PRO A 470 4.22 5.24 -21.01
N THR A 471 3.01 4.89 -20.57
CA THR A 471 2.21 3.81 -21.18
C THR A 471 1.88 4.09 -22.65
N SER A 472 1.72 5.34 -23.04
CA SER A 472 1.51 5.75 -24.44
C SER A 472 2.69 5.41 -25.35
N GLY A 473 3.88 5.23 -24.81
CA GLY A 473 5.09 4.79 -25.51
C GLY A 473 5.38 3.30 -25.36
N GLY A 474 4.47 2.53 -24.76
CA GLY A 474 4.65 1.09 -24.51
C GLY A 474 5.37 0.77 -23.19
N GLY A 475 5.66 1.77 -22.35
CA GLY A 475 6.22 1.59 -21.02
C GLY A 475 5.19 1.07 -20.01
N LEU A 476 5.65 0.75 -18.79
CA LEU A 476 4.78 0.30 -17.70
C LEU A 476 4.06 1.46 -16.99
N GLY A 477 4.55 2.69 -17.13
CA GLY A 477 3.92 3.89 -16.58
C GLY A 477 4.18 4.16 -15.11
N TYR A 478 5.15 3.50 -14.49
CA TYR A 478 5.61 3.90 -13.15
C TYR A 478 6.30 5.25 -13.20
N GLY A 479 6.24 5.99 -12.10
CA GLY A 479 7.01 7.22 -11.97
C GLY A 479 8.47 6.96 -11.62
N MET A 480 8.73 5.97 -10.78
CA MET A 480 10.07 5.60 -10.32
C MET A 480 10.22 4.08 -10.21
N LYS A 481 11.47 3.66 -10.15
CA LYS A 481 11.89 2.26 -9.97
C LYS A 481 13.02 2.17 -8.94
N TRP A 482 13.01 1.18 -8.06
CA TRP A 482 14.14 0.87 -7.19
C TRP A 482 15.36 0.44 -8.01
N ASN A 483 16.52 1.02 -7.71
CA ASN A 483 17.80 0.65 -8.33
C ASN A 483 18.47 -0.49 -7.55
N MET A 484 18.00 -1.71 -7.78
CA MET A 484 18.51 -2.91 -7.12
C MET A 484 19.96 -3.22 -7.54
N GLY A 485 20.34 -2.85 -8.77
CA GLY A 485 21.73 -3.01 -9.26
C GLY A 485 22.70 -2.16 -8.47
N TRP A 486 22.40 -0.86 -8.31
CA TRP A 486 23.22 0.05 -7.49
C TRP A 486 23.35 -0.47 -6.05
N MET A 487 22.26 -0.87 -5.45
CA MET A 487 22.23 -1.38 -4.07
C MET A 487 23.12 -2.60 -3.91
N ASN A 488 22.96 -3.63 -4.77
CA ASN A 488 23.73 -4.86 -4.70
C ASN A 488 25.24 -4.62 -4.92
N ASP A 489 25.60 -3.85 -5.94
CA ASP A 489 27.00 -3.58 -6.28
C ASP A 489 27.68 -2.73 -5.21
N THR A 490 26.99 -1.71 -4.70
CA THR A 490 27.53 -0.82 -3.65
C THR A 490 27.76 -1.58 -2.35
N LEU A 491 26.79 -2.38 -1.90
CA LEU A 491 26.92 -3.15 -0.66
C LEU A 491 27.99 -4.25 -0.78
N ARG A 492 28.12 -4.89 -1.93
CA ARG A 492 29.18 -5.86 -2.20
C ARG A 492 30.56 -5.18 -2.14
N TYR A 493 30.75 -4.06 -2.83
CA TYR A 493 31.98 -3.28 -2.79
C TYR A 493 32.37 -2.88 -1.35
N LEU A 494 31.42 -2.37 -0.58
CA LEU A 494 31.69 -1.91 0.77
C LEU A 494 31.93 -3.04 1.78
N SER A 495 31.45 -4.25 1.51
CA SER A 495 31.72 -5.42 2.34
C SER A 495 33.15 -5.96 2.17
N GLU A 496 33.83 -5.59 1.10
CA GLU A 496 35.25 -5.92 0.91
C GLU A 496 36.14 -5.15 1.89
N ASP A 497 37.19 -5.83 2.39
CA ASP A 497 38.22 -5.14 3.14
C ASP A 497 38.84 -4.01 2.29
N PRO A 498 39.04 -2.81 2.81
CA PRO A 498 39.58 -1.68 2.05
C PRO A 498 40.82 -1.99 1.21
N VAL A 499 41.68 -2.90 1.66
CA VAL A 499 42.88 -3.33 0.91
C VAL A 499 42.55 -4.05 -0.39
N ASN A 500 41.35 -4.66 -0.48
CA ASN A 500 40.86 -5.42 -1.64
C ASN A 500 40.02 -4.59 -2.59
N ARG A 501 39.44 -3.48 -2.14
CA ARG A 501 38.47 -2.65 -2.89
C ARG A 501 38.97 -2.19 -4.25
N ARG A 502 40.27 -2.00 -4.42
CA ARG A 502 40.85 -1.59 -5.72
C ARG A 502 40.56 -2.55 -6.86
N TRP A 503 40.35 -3.85 -6.59
CA TRP A 503 40.00 -4.83 -7.60
C TRP A 503 38.48 -4.89 -7.89
N HIS A 504 37.68 -4.22 -7.06
CA HIS A 504 36.24 -4.14 -7.14
C HIS A 504 35.71 -2.74 -7.54
N HIS A 505 36.62 -1.83 -7.89
CA HIS A 505 36.31 -0.43 -8.18
C HIS A 505 35.22 -0.26 -9.27
N GLY A 506 35.16 -1.16 -10.24
CA GLY A 506 34.11 -1.18 -11.26
C GLY A 506 32.69 -1.38 -10.73
N GLU A 507 32.53 -2.08 -9.59
CA GLU A 507 31.22 -2.27 -8.96
C GLU A 507 30.65 -0.94 -8.44
N LEU A 508 31.50 -0.07 -7.93
CA LEU A 508 31.11 1.25 -7.44
C LEU A 508 30.69 2.20 -8.57
N THR A 509 31.30 2.08 -9.75
CA THR A 509 31.10 3.03 -10.86
C THR A 509 30.10 2.54 -11.91
N PHE A 510 29.79 1.24 -11.94
CA PHE A 510 28.96 0.63 -12.98
C PHE A 510 27.53 1.18 -12.99
N SER A 511 26.93 1.48 -11.86
CA SER A 511 25.56 2.00 -11.77
C SER A 511 25.37 3.30 -12.56
N LEU A 512 26.42 4.11 -12.69
CA LEU A 512 26.38 5.38 -13.43
C LEU A 512 26.32 5.21 -14.95
N VAL A 513 26.57 4.01 -15.45
CA VAL A 513 26.38 3.69 -16.89
C VAL A 513 24.90 3.70 -17.26
N TYR A 514 24.02 3.35 -16.32
CA TYR A 514 22.58 3.27 -16.54
C TYR A 514 21.74 4.18 -15.62
N ALA A 515 22.37 5.00 -14.78
CA ALA A 515 21.70 5.83 -13.78
C ALA A 515 20.57 6.73 -14.32
N PHE A 516 20.58 7.02 -15.62
CA PHE A 516 19.60 7.87 -16.30
C PHE A 516 18.72 7.10 -17.31
N SER A 517 18.76 5.76 -17.30
CA SER A 517 17.91 4.94 -18.16
C SER A 517 16.47 4.82 -17.68
N GLU A 518 16.26 4.99 -16.39
CA GLU A 518 14.97 5.01 -15.68
C GLU A 518 15.02 6.11 -14.62
N ASN A 519 13.88 6.42 -14.01
CA ASN A 519 13.82 7.30 -12.85
C ASN A 519 14.04 6.44 -11.59
N TYR A 520 15.19 6.55 -10.95
CA TYR A 520 15.58 5.64 -9.88
C TYR A 520 15.36 6.19 -8.47
N VAL A 521 14.94 5.28 -7.57
CA VAL A 521 15.12 5.38 -6.13
C VAL A 521 16.30 4.49 -5.74
N LEU A 522 17.19 4.97 -4.89
CA LEU A 522 18.34 4.23 -4.37
C LEU A 522 17.95 3.54 -3.05
N PRO A 523 17.56 2.25 -3.06
CA PRO A 523 16.99 1.61 -1.90
C PRO A 523 18.07 1.01 -1.00
N LEU A 524 18.11 1.46 0.25
CA LEU A 524 18.66 0.69 1.36
C LEU A 524 17.48 0.29 2.24
N SER A 525 16.71 -0.69 1.76
CA SER A 525 15.41 -1.09 2.27
C SER A 525 15.48 -2.15 3.36
N HIS A 526 14.31 -2.53 3.89
CA HIS A 526 14.17 -3.63 4.84
C HIS A 526 14.76 -4.95 4.31
N ASP A 527 14.66 -5.23 3.01
CA ASP A 527 15.16 -6.47 2.40
C ASP A 527 16.66 -6.68 2.61
N GLU A 528 17.42 -5.62 2.79
CA GLU A 528 18.88 -5.70 2.96
C GLU A 528 19.31 -6.02 4.38
N VAL A 529 18.38 -6.01 5.34
CA VAL A 529 18.69 -6.15 6.77
C VAL A 529 17.87 -7.27 7.43
N VAL A 530 17.47 -8.28 6.66
CA VAL A 530 16.67 -9.43 7.07
C VAL A 530 17.24 -10.74 6.53
N HIS A 531 16.70 -11.87 6.99
CA HIS A 531 16.98 -13.21 6.47
C HIS A 531 18.47 -13.63 6.53
N GLY A 532 19.18 -13.25 7.59
CA GLY A 532 20.58 -13.57 7.79
C GLY A 532 21.55 -12.68 7.04
N LYS A 533 21.06 -11.58 6.43
CA LYS A 533 21.91 -10.59 5.78
C LYS A 533 22.60 -9.65 6.77
N GLY A 534 22.15 -9.62 8.04
CA GLY A 534 22.62 -8.69 9.08
C GLY A 534 22.17 -7.25 8.86
N SER A 535 22.60 -6.32 9.69
CA SER A 535 22.36 -4.88 9.53
C SER A 535 23.34 -4.24 8.54
N LEU A 536 23.11 -2.99 8.11
CA LEU A 536 24.04 -2.30 7.20
C LEU A 536 25.44 -2.12 7.85
N ILE A 537 25.48 -1.73 9.12
CA ILE A 537 26.79 -1.58 9.82
C ILE A 537 27.52 -2.92 9.95
N SER A 538 26.81 -4.04 10.08
CA SER A 538 27.43 -5.37 10.18
C SER A 538 28.10 -5.83 8.89
N LYS A 539 27.71 -5.23 7.74
CA LYS A 539 28.35 -5.50 6.44
C LYS A 539 29.68 -4.78 6.28
N MET A 540 29.94 -3.74 7.09
CA MET A 540 31.18 -2.96 7.01
C MET A 540 32.30 -3.70 7.71
N PRO A 541 33.52 -3.83 7.07
CA PRO A 541 34.67 -4.48 7.68
C PRO A 541 35.34 -3.59 8.71
N GLY A 542 36.16 -4.21 9.56
CA GLY A 542 37.01 -3.52 10.53
C GLY A 542 36.44 -3.49 11.95
N ASP A 543 37.04 -2.63 12.78
CA ASP A 543 36.61 -2.37 14.14
C ASP A 543 35.32 -1.50 14.18
N LYS A 544 34.81 -1.21 15.37
CA LYS A 544 33.57 -0.43 15.52
C LYS A 544 33.65 0.96 14.88
N TRP A 545 34.76 1.66 15.07
CA TRP A 545 34.96 2.99 14.48
C TRP A 545 34.97 2.92 12.94
N GLN A 546 35.73 1.94 12.39
CA GLN A 546 35.80 1.72 10.94
C GLN A 546 34.44 1.35 10.31
N ARG A 547 33.66 0.53 11.00
CA ARG A 547 32.29 0.19 10.56
C ARG A 547 31.37 1.40 10.52
N LEU A 548 31.40 2.23 11.56
CA LEU A 548 30.65 3.48 11.60
C LEU A 548 31.13 4.47 10.53
N ALA A 549 32.44 4.57 10.31
CA ALA A 549 32.97 5.38 9.22
C ALA A 549 32.56 4.85 7.84
N GLY A 550 32.59 3.54 7.63
CA GLY A 550 32.11 2.90 6.42
C GLY A 550 30.63 3.20 6.16
N LEU A 551 29.80 3.16 7.21
CA LEU A 551 28.38 3.49 7.12
C LEU A 551 28.16 4.98 6.76
N ARG A 552 28.92 5.88 7.37
CA ARG A 552 28.88 7.32 7.02
C ARG A 552 29.29 7.57 5.57
N SER A 553 30.32 6.85 5.08
CA SER A 553 30.73 6.91 3.66
C SER A 553 29.64 6.42 2.72
N LEU A 554 28.97 5.32 3.06
CA LEU A 554 27.85 4.77 2.30
C LEU A 554 26.74 5.81 2.13
N TYR A 555 26.34 6.46 3.22
CA TYR A 555 25.26 7.45 3.16
C TYR A 555 25.66 8.70 2.39
N ALA A 556 26.88 9.22 2.56
CA ALA A 556 27.33 10.35 1.76
C ALA A 556 27.42 10.01 0.27
N TYR A 557 27.82 8.79 -0.08
CA TYR A 557 27.80 8.30 -1.46
C TYR A 557 26.36 8.17 -1.99
N GLN A 558 25.44 7.57 -1.22
CA GLN A 558 24.04 7.44 -1.60
C GLN A 558 23.41 8.81 -1.88
N TRP A 559 23.55 9.78 -0.94
CA TRP A 559 22.95 11.12 -1.08
C TRP A 559 23.54 11.97 -2.20
N SER A 560 24.75 11.64 -2.67
CA SER A 560 25.39 12.32 -3.80
C SER A 560 25.29 11.60 -5.14
N HIS A 561 24.84 10.33 -5.14
CA HIS A 561 24.58 9.57 -6.38
C HIS A 561 23.28 10.04 -7.03
N PRO A 562 23.18 10.09 -8.39
CA PRO A 562 21.91 10.35 -9.06
C PRO A 562 20.80 9.36 -8.66
N GLY A 563 19.61 9.88 -8.35
CA GLY A 563 18.45 9.13 -7.90
C GLY A 563 17.84 9.69 -6.61
N LYS A 564 16.66 9.25 -6.27
CA LYS A 564 15.97 9.60 -5.02
C LYS A 564 16.41 8.65 -3.90
N GLN A 565 16.33 9.10 -2.65
CA GLN A 565 16.92 8.40 -1.51
C GLN A 565 15.86 7.55 -0.77
N LEU A 566 16.23 6.34 -0.35
CA LEU A 566 15.42 5.54 0.58
C LEU A 566 16.32 4.88 1.62
N LEU A 567 15.95 5.02 2.88
CA LEU A 567 16.63 4.41 4.02
C LEU A 567 15.59 3.76 4.94
N PHE A 568 15.82 2.48 5.25
CA PHE A 568 14.99 1.75 6.20
C PHE A 568 15.26 2.19 7.64
N MET A 569 14.21 2.26 8.46
CA MET A 569 14.25 2.63 9.87
C MET A 569 15.36 1.88 10.65
N GLY A 570 16.02 2.57 11.55
CA GLY A 570 17.10 2.04 12.38
C GLY A 570 18.48 2.13 11.73
N GLN A 571 18.54 2.24 10.40
CA GLN A 571 19.83 2.34 9.71
C GLN A 571 20.45 3.74 9.89
N GLU A 572 19.62 4.76 10.08
CA GLU A 572 20.06 6.14 10.40
C GLU A 572 20.72 6.26 11.77
N ILE A 573 20.43 5.35 12.68
CA ILE A 573 21.10 5.28 14.00
C ILE A 573 22.21 4.22 14.04
N GLY A 574 22.50 3.58 12.90
CA GLY A 574 23.48 2.50 12.81
C GLY A 574 23.07 1.25 13.60
N GLN A 575 21.82 0.82 13.50
CA GLN A 575 21.31 -0.40 14.13
C GLN A 575 22.31 -1.55 13.95
N GLU A 576 22.78 -2.15 15.06
CA GLU A 576 23.81 -3.18 15.02
C GLU A 576 23.25 -4.57 14.69
N GLN A 577 22.05 -4.85 15.14
CA GLN A 577 21.38 -6.13 14.91
C GLN A 577 20.58 -6.12 13.60
N GLU A 578 20.45 -7.30 13.00
CA GLU A 578 19.49 -7.53 11.93
C GLU A 578 18.09 -7.15 12.40
N TRP A 579 17.31 -6.50 11.53
CA TRP A 579 15.96 -6.12 11.88
C TRP A 579 15.06 -7.34 12.16
N ASN A 580 14.21 -7.18 13.15
CA ASN A 580 13.19 -8.16 13.53
C ASN A 580 11.91 -7.44 13.95
N GLU A 581 10.79 -7.82 13.35
CA GLU A 581 9.48 -7.21 13.58
C GLU A 581 8.97 -7.37 15.02
N SER A 582 9.54 -8.32 15.77
CA SER A 582 9.11 -8.61 17.15
C SER A 582 9.74 -7.71 18.21
N TYR A 583 10.64 -6.81 17.82
CA TYR A 583 11.34 -5.90 18.74
C TYR A 583 11.30 -4.47 18.25
N SER A 584 11.32 -3.50 19.19
CA SER A 584 11.60 -2.09 18.86
C SER A 584 13.02 -1.93 18.35
N LEU A 585 13.28 -0.84 17.61
CA LEU A 585 14.64 -0.43 17.29
C LEU A 585 15.45 -0.18 18.56
N ASP A 586 16.77 -0.35 18.48
CA ASP A 586 17.72 -0.17 19.58
C ASP A 586 17.99 1.33 19.85
N TRP A 587 16.94 2.08 20.22
CA TRP A 587 17.00 3.53 20.46
C TRP A 587 18.07 3.97 21.43
N TRP A 588 18.49 3.08 22.35
CA TRP A 588 19.59 3.31 23.31
C TRP A 588 20.94 3.50 22.61
N LEU A 589 21.09 3.12 21.33
CA LEU A 589 22.30 3.39 20.54
C LEU A 589 22.58 4.88 20.42
N LEU A 590 21.57 5.72 20.43
CA LEU A 590 21.71 7.19 20.40
C LEU A 590 22.45 7.75 21.63
N ASP A 591 22.54 7.00 22.72
CA ASP A 591 23.36 7.37 23.88
C ASP A 591 24.86 7.15 23.66
N GLN A 592 25.23 6.51 22.53
CA GLN A 592 26.63 6.29 22.11
C GLN A 592 27.02 7.30 21.05
N GLU A 593 28.11 8.03 21.33
CA GLU A 593 28.59 9.14 20.48
C GLU A 593 28.71 8.78 18.99
N GLY A 594 29.26 7.59 18.65
CA GLY A 594 29.45 7.18 17.28
C GLY A 594 28.10 6.94 16.54
N HIS A 595 27.07 6.42 17.21
CA HIS A 595 25.74 6.20 16.65
C HIS A 595 24.95 7.50 16.56
N ALA A 596 25.03 8.35 17.59
CA ALA A 596 24.47 9.70 17.54
C ALA A 596 25.09 10.51 16.40
N GLY A 597 26.39 10.32 16.13
CA GLY A 597 27.11 10.95 15.02
C GLY A 597 26.57 10.48 13.64
N VAL A 598 26.22 9.21 13.48
CA VAL A 598 25.58 8.71 12.23
C VAL A 598 24.21 9.37 12.03
N ALA A 599 23.40 9.45 13.07
CA ALA A 599 22.10 10.12 13.01
C ALA A 599 22.22 11.60 12.64
N ALA A 600 23.17 12.31 13.27
CA ALA A 600 23.48 13.71 12.95
C ALA A 600 23.92 13.88 11.49
N LEU A 601 24.69 12.92 10.95
CA LEU A 601 25.09 12.94 9.55
C LEU A 601 23.87 12.79 8.61
N VAL A 602 22.99 11.83 8.87
CA VAL A 602 21.79 11.63 8.03
C VAL A 602 20.90 12.88 8.05
N GLU A 603 20.70 13.49 9.21
CA GLU A 603 20.00 14.77 9.33
C GLU A 603 20.69 15.87 8.48
N ARG A 604 22.01 15.96 8.53
CA ARG A 604 22.79 16.92 7.75
C ARG A 604 22.70 16.67 6.24
N LEU A 605 22.78 15.40 5.82
CA LEU A 605 22.65 15.00 4.43
C LEU A 605 21.29 15.38 3.87
N ASN A 606 20.21 15.10 4.60
CA ASN A 606 18.86 15.49 4.20
C ASN A 606 18.69 17.00 4.06
N LYS A 607 19.28 17.79 4.99
CA LYS A 607 19.24 19.27 4.92
C LYS A 607 19.94 19.80 3.68
N ILE A 608 21.14 19.30 3.39
CA ILE A 608 21.88 19.72 2.18
C ILE A 608 21.10 19.27 0.93
N TYR A 609 20.64 18.02 0.89
CA TYR A 609 19.88 17.47 -0.22
C TYR A 609 18.62 18.30 -0.53
N ALA A 610 17.81 18.62 0.47
CA ALA A 610 16.60 19.41 0.29
C ALA A 610 16.85 20.85 -0.18
N SER A 611 18.01 21.43 0.18
CA SER A 611 18.33 22.83 -0.10
C SER A 611 19.14 23.06 -1.39
N SER A 612 19.68 22.00 -1.99
CA SER A 612 20.56 22.11 -3.16
C SER A 612 19.99 21.35 -4.38
N PRO A 613 19.49 22.04 -5.38
CA PRO A 613 19.07 21.44 -6.65
C PRO A 613 20.15 20.57 -7.30
N ALA A 614 21.43 20.90 -7.12
CA ALA A 614 22.52 20.09 -7.61
C ALA A 614 22.51 18.64 -7.08
N MET A 615 21.93 18.39 -5.91
CA MET A 615 21.95 17.07 -5.28
C MET A 615 20.76 16.20 -5.68
N TRP A 616 19.62 16.78 -6.08
CA TRP A 616 18.41 16.03 -6.41
C TRP A 616 17.94 16.16 -7.87
N ASP A 617 18.58 17.05 -8.67
CA ASP A 617 18.33 17.12 -10.11
C ASP A 617 18.87 15.85 -10.76
N ASP A 618 17.98 15.08 -11.38
CA ASP A 618 18.26 13.78 -11.99
C ASP A 618 18.38 13.86 -13.52
N ASP A 619 18.54 15.06 -14.08
CA ASP A 619 18.91 15.22 -15.49
C ASP A 619 20.34 14.69 -15.72
N TYR A 620 20.55 14.00 -16.84
CA TYR A 620 21.87 13.44 -17.18
C TYR A 620 22.98 14.50 -17.25
N THR A 621 22.64 15.77 -17.44
CA THR A 621 23.57 16.89 -17.41
C THR A 621 23.95 17.32 -15.99
N GLY A 622 23.19 16.85 -15.00
CA GLY A 622 23.41 17.09 -13.57
C GLY A 622 24.58 16.31 -12.97
N PHE A 623 25.15 15.36 -13.72
CA PHE A 623 26.30 14.57 -13.26
C PHE A 623 27.47 14.66 -14.21
N GLU A 624 28.70 14.75 -13.68
CA GLU A 624 29.91 14.72 -14.49
C GLU A 624 31.09 14.17 -13.68
N TRP A 625 31.76 13.14 -14.20
CA TRP A 625 32.99 12.64 -13.57
C TRP A 625 34.09 13.66 -13.53
N ILE A 626 34.80 13.74 -12.37
CA ILE A 626 36.12 14.33 -12.26
C ILE A 626 37.15 13.23 -12.41
N ASP A 627 37.11 12.18 -11.58
CA ASP A 627 37.92 10.99 -11.71
C ASP A 627 37.15 9.74 -11.26
N ALA A 628 36.90 8.83 -12.21
CA ALA A 628 36.29 7.53 -11.98
C ALA A 628 37.31 6.39 -11.90
N SER A 629 38.60 6.68 -12.11
CA SER A 629 39.62 5.66 -12.40
C SER A 629 40.63 5.43 -11.28
N ASP A 630 40.55 6.21 -10.16
CA ASP A 630 41.52 6.14 -9.08
C ASP A 630 41.25 4.94 -8.13
N GLY A 631 41.17 3.73 -8.71
CA GLY A 631 40.95 2.50 -7.98
C GLY A 631 42.12 2.12 -7.06
N ASP A 632 43.33 2.50 -7.39
CA ASP A 632 44.52 2.22 -6.55
C ASP A 632 44.45 2.90 -5.18
N HIS A 633 43.77 4.06 -5.11
CA HIS A 633 43.52 4.77 -3.85
C HIS A 633 42.11 4.53 -3.30
N ASN A 634 41.25 3.77 -3.97
CA ASN A 634 39.84 3.59 -3.65
C ASN A 634 39.07 4.94 -3.60
N LEU A 635 39.39 5.84 -4.49
CA LEU A 635 38.82 7.19 -4.57
C LEU A 635 37.96 7.34 -5.82
N ILE A 636 36.87 8.06 -5.67
CA ILE A 636 36.06 8.59 -6.79
C ILE A 636 35.77 10.06 -6.55
N SER A 637 35.69 10.82 -7.63
CA SER A 637 35.29 12.22 -7.56
C SER A 637 34.42 12.61 -8.77
N TYR A 638 33.41 13.41 -8.53
CA TYR A 638 32.46 13.88 -9.53
C TYR A 638 31.84 15.21 -9.16
N LEU A 639 31.17 15.81 -10.13
CA LEU A 639 30.37 17.00 -10.00
C LEU A 639 28.88 16.62 -9.96
N ARG A 640 28.15 17.23 -9.05
CA ARG A 640 26.71 17.37 -9.13
C ARG A 640 26.40 18.81 -9.53
N LYS A 641 25.42 18.95 -10.44
CA LYS A 641 25.04 20.25 -11.01
C LYS A 641 23.53 20.35 -11.06
N GLY A 642 23.00 21.51 -10.75
CA GLY A 642 21.58 21.78 -10.85
C GLY A 642 21.33 23.29 -11.03
N SER A 643 20.08 23.66 -11.10
CA SER A 643 19.68 25.06 -11.16
C SER A 643 18.53 25.31 -10.20
N ASP A 644 18.58 26.43 -9.48
CA ASP A 644 17.45 26.86 -8.67
C ASP A 644 16.30 27.44 -9.56
N ASP A 645 15.15 27.69 -8.96
CA ASP A 645 13.97 28.23 -9.65
C ASP A 645 14.24 29.60 -10.34
N ALA A 646 15.26 30.31 -9.89
CA ALA A 646 15.70 31.56 -10.49
C ALA A 646 16.69 31.37 -11.64
N GLY A 647 17.06 30.11 -11.94
CA GLY A 647 18.01 29.75 -12.98
C GLY A 647 19.49 29.93 -12.58
N ASN A 648 19.78 30.13 -11.28
CA ASN A 648 21.16 30.16 -10.80
C ASN A 648 21.74 28.77 -10.79
N ARG A 649 22.88 28.58 -11.40
CA ARG A 649 23.56 27.29 -11.45
C ARG A 649 24.24 26.98 -10.13
N GLU A 650 23.99 25.80 -9.61
CA GLU A 650 24.69 25.23 -8.46
C GLU A 650 25.63 24.11 -8.90
N VAL A 651 26.74 24.01 -8.18
CA VAL A 651 27.77 22.95 -8.39
C VAL A 651 28.22 22.45 -7.05
N VAL A 652 28.24 21.12 -6.90
CA VAL A 652 28.86 20.46 -5.74
C VAL A 652 29.93 19.49 -6.24
N VAL A 653 31.13 19.60 -5.71
CA VAL A 653 32.22 18.62 -5.92
C VAL A 653 32.13 17.57 -4.84
N CYS A 654 31.90 16.32 -5.22
CA CYS A 654 31.81 15.18 -4.32
C CYS A 654 33.05 14.32 -4.46
N ILE A 655 33.74 14.06 -3.35
CA ILE A 655 34.96 13.22 -3.27
C ILE A 655 34.68 12.15 -2.21
N SER A 656 34.83 10.88 -2.56
CA SER A 656 34.66 9.76 -1.63
C SER A 656 35.92 8.91 -1.60
N ASN A 657 36.47 8.71 -0.40
CA ASN A 657 37.60 7.84 -0.12
C ASN A 657 37.13 6.61 0.64
N PHE A 658 37.19 5.45 0.00
CA PHE A 658 36.85 4.17 0.60
C PHE A 658 38.06 3.38 1.12
N ALA A 659 39.26 4.00 1.14
CA ALA A 659 40.44 3.44 1.77
C ALA A 659 40.48 3.71 3.28
N GLY A 660 41.17 2.85 4.02
CA GLY A 660 41.36 3.01 5.47
C GLY A 660 42.38 4.08 5.89
N ASN A 661 42.99 4.75 4.92
CA ASN A 661 44.01 5.78 5.19
C ASN A 661 43.51 7.14 4.67
N PRO A 662 43.82 8.25 5.39
CA PRO A 662 43.57 9.58 4.88
C PRO A 662 44.55 9.93 3.76
N HIS A 663 44.19 10.87 2.91
CA HIS A 663 45.07 11.47 1.93
C HIS A 663 45.36 12.94 2.30
N GLU A 664 46.62 13.23 2.60
CA GLU A 664 47.07 14.58 2.83
C GLU A 664 47.52 15.20 1.50
N GLY A 665 46.97 16.33 1.12
CA GLY A 665 47.31 17.01 -0.11
C GLY A 665 46.83 16.30 -1.39
N TYR A 666 45.70 15.60 -1.31
CA TYR A 666 45.06 15.01 -2.50
C TYR A 666 44.62 16.10 -3.50
N ARG A 667 45.05 15.99 -4.75
CA ARG A 667 44.75 16.97 -5.77
C ARG A 667 43.50 16.55 -6.57
N VAL A 668 42.53 17.45 -6.63
CA VAL A 668 41.28 17.26 -7.40
C VAL A 668 41.10 18.37 -8.42
N GLY A 669 40.72 18.04 -9.64
CA GLY A 669 40.36 19.02 -10.68
C GLY A 669 39.03 19.72 -10.35
N LEU A 670 39.04 21.05 -10.50
CA LEU A 670 37.85 21.86 -10.25
C LEU A 670 37.32 22.50 -11.54
N PRO A 671 35.99 22.74 -11.66
CA PRO A 671 35.42 23.26 -12.88
C PRO A 671 35.79 24.71 -13.19
N PHE A 672 36.12 25.51 -12.16
CA PHE A 672 36.54 26.90 -12.27
C PHE A 672 37.38 27.36 -11.05
N GLY A 673 38.06 28.45 -11.21
CA GLY A 673 38.93 29.06 -10.17
C GLY A 673 38.12 29.74 -9.07
N GLY A 674 38.85 30.25 -8.08
CA GLY A 674 38.29 30.96 -6.95
C GLY A 674 38.34 30.19 -5.64
N GLU A 675 37.51 30.62 -4.70
CA GLU A 675 37.43 30.08 -3.35
C GLU A 675 36.36 29.01 -3.26
N TRP A 676 36.67 27.89 -2.60
CA TRP A 676 35.82 26.75 -2.35
C TRP A 676 35.68 26.49 -0.84
N VAL A 677 34.56 26.00 -0.41
CA VAL A 677 34.25 25.70 1.00
C VAL A 677 33.75 24.26 1.13
N GLU A 678 34.29 23.58 2.15
CA GLU A 678 33.78 22.26 2.56
C GLU A 678 32.45 22.42 3.29
N ILE A 679 31.37 21.90 2.71
CA ILE A 679 29.99 21.95 3.27
C ILE A 679 29.62 20.66 4.00
N LEU A 680 30.33 19.58 3.69
CA LEU A 680 30.21 18.28 4.35
C LEU A 680 31.55 17.60 4.40
N ASN A 681 31.86 17.03 5.57
CA ASN A 681 32.95 16.09 5.76
C ASN A 681 32.48 15.03 6.75
N THR A 682 32.38 13.78 6.31
CA THR A 682 31.84 12.69 7.13
C THR A 682 32.74 12.30 8.30
N ASP A 683 33.97 12.79 8.33
CA ASP A 683 34.93 12.56 9.41
C ASP A 683 35.02 13.73 10.41
N SER A 684 34.10 14.71 10.30
CA SER A 684 33.96 15.73 11.34
C SER A 684 33.64 15.11 12.69
N GLU A 685 34.17 15.70 13.77
CA GLU A 685 33.96 15.23 15.14
C GLU A 685 32.46 15.20 15.51
N GLU A 686 31.65 16.13 14.98
CA GLU A 686 30.19 16.18 15.17
C GLU A 686 29.49 14.91 14.68
N PHE A 687 30.09 14.18 13.75
CA PHE A 687 29.56 12.89 13.23
C PHE A 687 30.30 11.67 13.82
N GLY A 688 31.09 11.86 14.88
CA GLY A 688 31.90 10.80 15.49
C GLY A 688 33.10 10.41 14.64
N GLY A 689 33.58 11.33 13.80
CA GLY A 689 34.80 11.17 13.00
C GLY A 689 36.09 11.48 13.75
N SER A 690 37.23 11.33 13.09
CA SER A 690 38.55 11.55 13.66
C SER A 690 39.07 13.00 13.48
N GLY A 691 38.33 13.86 12.79
CA GLY A 691 38.66 15.27 12.60
C GLY A 691 39.64 15.53 11.45
N VAL A 692 39.73 14.65 10.46
CA VAL A 692 40.50 14.92 9.23
C VAL A 692 39.64 15.80 8.30
N VAL A 693 39.65 17.09 8.54
CA VAL A 693 38.83 18.10 7.86
C VAL A 693 39.69 19.19 7.22
N ASN A 694 39.08 19.92 6.27
CA ASN A 694 39.73 21.12 5.68
C ASN A 694 39.19 22.35 6.39
N VAL A 695 40.13 23.08 7.06
CA VAL A 695 39.75 24.28 7.81
C VAL A 695 39.91 25.52 6.93
N GLY A 696 38.83 26.32 6.88
CA GLY A 696 38.82 27.57 6.11
C GLY A 696 38.52 27.36 4.62
N THR A 697 39.00 28.29 3.82
CA THR A 697 38.72 28.32 2.37
C THR A 697 39.79 27.53 1.60
N ILE A 698 39.35 26.71 0.66
CA ILE A 698 40.21 26.00 -0.30
C ILE A 698 40.35 26.87 -1.55
N ILE A 699 41.56 27.19 -1.92
CA ILE A 699 41.86 28.05 -3.07
C ILE A 699 42.15 27.18 -4.29
N ALA A 700 41.41 27.39 -5.38
CA ALA A 700 41.73 26.78 -6.66
C ALA A 700 43.01 27.38 -7.25
N GLU A 701 43.93 26.52 -7.65
CA GLU A 701 45.21 26.87 -8.25
C GLU A 701 45.13 26.76 -9.78
N ASP A 702 45.81 27.62 -10.52
CA ASP A 702 45.93 27.55 -12.00
C ASP A 702 46.84 26.37 -12.41
N THR A 703 46.50 25.19 -11.93
CA THR A 703 47.19 23.93 -12.20
C THR A 703 46.19 22.95 -12.80
N PRO A 704 46.30 22.62 -14.09
CA PRO A 704 45.40 21.65 -14.72
C PRO A 704 45.51 20.26 -14.09
N TRP A 705 44.35 19.62 -13.80
CA TRP A 705 44.29 18.29 -13.21
C TRP A 705 42.98 17.59 -13.55
N ASN A 706 42.96 16.25 -13.71
CA ASN A 706 41.79 15.47 -14.08
C ASN A 706 41.02 16.04 -15.30
N GLY A 707 41.72 16.58 -16.30
CA GLY A 707 41.12 17.21 -17.48
C GLY A 707 40.45 18.56 -17.21
N ARG A 708 40.64 19.16 -16.01
CA ARG A 708 40.11 20.47 -15.63
C ARG A 708 41.22 21.53 -15.70
N PRO A 709 40.84 22.80 -15.98
CA PRO A 709 41.84 23.87 -16.13
C PRO A 709 42.50 24.28 -14.79
N VAL A 710 41.81 24.06 -13.68
CA VAL A 710 42.25 24.42 -12.34
C VAL A 710 42.07 23.23 -11.40
N SER A 711 42.73 23.25 -10.27
CA SER A 711 42.65 22.20 -9.26
C SER A 711 42.90 22.74 -7.86
N ALA A 712 42.58 21.94 -6.86
CA ALA A 712 42.94 22.22 -5.47
C ALA A 712 43.56 21.00 -4.80
N SER A 713 44.44 21.28 -3.83
CA SER A 713 45.02 20.27 -2.95
C SER A 713 44.32 20.33 -1.60
N LEU A 714 43.77 19.21 -1.13
CA LEU A 714 43.01 19.13 0.10
C LEU A 714 43.23 17.83 0.87
N ARG A 715 42.75 17.80 2.11
CA ARG A 715 42.75 16.58 2.92
C ARG A 715 41.49 15.79 2.61
N VAL A 716 41.61 14.49 2.40
CA VAL A 716 40.47 13.58 2.23
C VAL A 716 40.50 12.54 3.34
N PRO A 717 39.44 12.41 4.16
CA PRO A 717 39.44 11.54 5.33
C PRO A 717 39.48 10.06 4.97
N PRO A 718 39.87 9.18 5.89
CA PRO A 718 39.77 7.73 5.70
C PRO A 718 38.32 7.29 5.80
N LEU A 719 37.90 6.34 4.96
CA LEU A 719 36.53 5.81 4.95
C LEU A 719 35.51 6.96 5.04
N GLY A 720 35.66 7.98 4.19
CA GLY A 720 34.85 9.19 4.30
C GLY A 720 34.68 9.95 3.00
N ALA A 721 33.85 10.96 3.05
CA ALA A 721 33.54 11.82 1.92
C ALA A 721 33.63 13.30 2.26
N VAL A 722 33.98 14.10 1.25
CA VAL A 722 34.08 15.57 1.31
C VAL A 722 33.21 16.15 0.19
N TRP A 723 32.34 17.11 0.51
CA TRP A 723 31.63 17.89 -0.47
C TRP A 723 32.03 19.35 -0.44
N LEU A 724 32.36 19.90 -1.61
CA LEU A 724 32.79 21.28 -1.77
C LEU A 724 31.82 22.05 -2.65
N VAL A 725 31.62 23.30 -2.29
CA VAL A 725 30.91 24.29 -3.12
C VAL A 725 31.74 25.54 -3.30
N PRO A 726 31.52 26.32 -4.37
CA PRO A 726 32.11 27.66 -4.47
C PRO A 726 31.70 28.52 -3.28
N ALA A 727 32.60 29.30 -2.73
CA ALA A 727 32.32 30.18 -1.59
C ALA A 727 31.14 31.15 -1.87
N SER A 728 30.94 31.51 -3.14
CA SER A 728 29.81 32.33 -3.57
C SER A 728 28.43 31.66 -3.47
N GLN A 729 28.39 30.32 -3.33
CA GLN A 729 27.13 29.56 -3.15
C GLN A 729 26.79 29.36 -1.66
N VAL A 730 27.68 29.63 -0.75
CA VAL A 730 27.39 29.53 0.69
C VAL A 730 26.47 30.68 1.07
N ARG A 731 25.21 30.34 1.39
CA ARG A 731 24.18 31.29 1.84
C ARG A 731 24.06 31.33 3.35
#